data_7fcf10061264af257aa93187c1d0ca84
#
_entry.id   7fcf10061264af257aa93187c1d0ca84
#
_cell.length_a   1.000
_cell.length_b   1.000
_cell.length_c   1.000
_cell.angle_alpha   90.00
_cell.angle_beta   90.00
_cell.angle_gamma   90.00
#
_symmetry.space_group_name_H-M   'P 1'
#
loop_
_entity.id
_entity.type
_entity.pdbx_description
1 polymer ?
#
loop_
_entity_poly.entity_id
_entity_poly.type
_entity_poly.pdbx_seq_one_letter_code
_entity_poly.pdbx_strand_id
1 'polypeptide(L)'
;MRRVLKYRLPIVLLLIGVVALGLWSFKKLPIDTFPDPTPVQVIIYTETPGLSAEETELLITKPIEFVLSGIKDVELVRSVSLPGLSYVSVFFKDGTDIYFARNLVAQKLSEAQAQLPQGYVPRMGPNTSGLGNVLFYALLDEGGNYSLEDIKTIQMWKVRPIIKATDGVEEISQWGPERAYLIRLNPERMVLYGVSLEDVIRALEDYNQIAGGGFLQSSEGDLVVRGLGRLKDLKEVENVPIKKERGISLTIKDVAEVLPSELPNRRGAFTLNGQEVQGNIVLKRVQTNTMDLVEELKKKIEEVQRILPHGLKVEVLYDQSYLTQKALSTVERALLEGILLVSLAIALYMWNLRVALLVALSVPLTLLITFIFLKQIGISGNLMTLGGLAIGIGLFADASVVVVENIYRHLSERPQAHKFSIVVESVSEVLRPVSFAIGIIMLVFLPIFSFESVEGKYYKPLALTIILALFSSLVVAFLFMPVLSYYVIKPGREETYLFKRLREMYITLLEKSFKVRSFLLTATLGLFFLSLFLLSRIGTEFAPQLEEGALLVKSFLNPNVSLEEAKRVAKVVEETALEYPEVVRTFSNIGRAEVGEPEDLSYIETFIILKPAEEWKSFKSRQEFENILRERLEGIPGVEFSFTQPIQMRIDELLSGVKSTVAIKVFGDDLKKINEIAYKIEEVVKGVKGAVDVETEAQSGKLQLRIVPKMEVLKRYNISTAELMNLVAYTLGGKEVGYLQQDTILFPLVLGLEKKDLENIKNLPLITKDGNILNLSQVADVEIAEGFSKIRRENGMRFALVQANLQGRDLGGFVKEIKEKIAKEVELPPGYFISFGGQFENQERAMKRLSIVVPLSILFIALLLYINYNSLRDVLIIILNVPFATIGGVLSLYISGYNLSVPSAVGFIALFGIATLNGVVLISYVKSLLENGYELKKAVLLGASRRLRPILITATAASLGLLPMLFSKGVGSEVQKPLAVVVIGGIFTSTALTLLILPLVYERFGRKY
;
A
#
# COMPACT_ATOMS: atom_id res chain seq x y z
N MET A 1 6.21 -8.95 46.03
CA MET A 1 7.20 -7.83 46.15
C MET A 1 8.37 -8.16 47.06
N ARG A 2 8.17 -8.71 48.26
CA ARG A 2 9.25 -9.07 49.18
C ARG A 2 10.36 -9.98 48.55
N ARG A 3 9.95 -10.92 47.66
CA ARG A 3 10.89 -11.78 46.90
C ARG A 3 11.69 -10.98 45.88
N VAL A 4 11.10 -10.03 45.19
CA VAL A 4 11.74 -9.19 44.18
C VAL A 4 12.92 -8.42 44.82
N LEU A 5 12.68 -7.75 45.95
CA LEU A 5 13.73 -7.02 46.66
C LEU A 5 14.78 -7.93 47.34
N LYS A 6 14.39 -9.16 47.71
CA LYS A 6 15.34 -10.14 48.21
C LYS A 6 16.38 -10.53 47.15
N TYR A 7 15.94 -10.67 45.89
CA TYR A 7 16.82 -11.03 44.77
C TYR A 7 17.28 -9.81 43.93
N ARG A 8 17.43 -8.63 44.56
CA ARG A 8 17.77 -7.37 43.91
C ARG A 8 19.01 -7.42 43.02
N LEU A 9 20.08 -8.12 43.43
CA LEU A 9 21.29 -8.23 42.65
C LEU A 9 21.13 -9.05 41.36
N PRO A 10 20.51 -10.24 41.37
CA PRO A 10 20.11 -10.95 40.17
C PRO A 10 19.21 -10.14 39.24
N ILE A 11 18.33 -9.29 39.78
CA ILE A 11 17.45 -8.44 38.98
C ILE A 11 18.20 -7.32 38.26
N VAL A 12 19.23 -6.74 38.90
CA VAL A 12 20.12 -5.76 38.25
C VAL A 12 20.92 -6.41 37.14
N LEU A 13 21.39 -7.64 37.33
CA LEU A 13 22.05 -8.40 36.26
C LEU A 13 21.08 -8.73 35.09
N LEU A 14 19.86 -9.10 35.44
CA LEU A 14 18.79 -9.31 34.44
C LEU A 14 18.51 -8.03 33.66
N LEU A 15 18.47 -6.87 34.31
CA LEU A 15 18.29 -5.57 33.69
C LEU A 15 19.35 -5.29 32.62
N ILE A 16 20.64 -5.54 32.97
CA ILE A 16 21.74 -5.38 32.01
C ILE A 16 21.55 -6.31 30.82
N GLY A 17 21.16 -7.57 31.06
CA GLY A 17 20.83 -8.53 29.98
C GLY A 17 19.68 -8.08 29.12
N VAL A 18 18.62 -7.56 29.70
CA VAL A 18 17.46 -7.02 28.99
C VAL A 18 17.82 -5.80 28.12
N VAL A 19 18.64 -4.89 28.64
CA VAL A 19 19.16 -3.73 27.88
C VAL A 19 19.97 -4.21 26.67
N ALA A 20 20.91 -5.13 26.88
CA ALA A 20 21.73 -5.67 25.78
C ALA A 20 20.88 -6.38 24.72
N LEU A 21 19.96 -7.24 25.14
CA LEU A 21 19.04 -7.97 24.25
C LEU A 21 18.06 -7.02 23.55
N GLY A 22 17.58 -6.00 24.23
CA GLY A 22 16.70 -4.98 23.67
C GLY A 22 17.36 -4.15 22.58
N LEU A 23 18.60 -3.70 22.82
CA LEU A 23 19.39 -2.98 21.81
C LEU A 23 19.71 -3.85 20.61
N TRP A 24 20.06 -5.12 20.83
CA TRP A 24 20.27 -6.06 19.74
C TRP A 24 18.98 -6.32 18.95
N SER A 25 17.86 -6.48 19.64
CA SER A 25 16.55 -6.68 19.02
C SER A 25 16.13 -5.48 18.18
N PHE A 26 16.36 -4.26 18.66
CA PHE A 26 16.10 -3.03 17.92
C PHE A 26 16.92 -2.95 16.62
N LYS A 27 18.23 -3.24 16.69
CA LYS A 27 19.09 -3.24 15.49
C LYS A 27 18.76 -4.32 14.47
N LYS A 28 18.14 -5.42 14.91
CA LYS A 28 17.75 -6.56 14.06
C LYS A 28 16.26 -6.58 13.71
N LEU A 29 15.52 -5.57 14.12
CA LEU A 29 14.10 -5.45 13.78
C LEU A 29 13.97 -5.15 12.28
N PRO A 30 13.20 -5.93 11.51
CA PRO A 30 12.89 -5.61 10.14
C PRO A 30 12.14 -4.26 10.07
N ILE A 31 12.49 -3.43 9.09
CA ILE A 31 11.92 -2.09 8.97
C ILE A 31 11.22 -1.96 7.63
N ASP A 32 9.96 -1.51 7.67
CA ASP A 32 9.13 -1.21 6.51
C ASP A 32 8.43 0.15 6.70
N THR A 33 7.95 0.76 5.62
CA THR A 33 7.17 2.00 5.73
C THR A 33 5.81 1.72 6.34
N PHE A 34 5.12 0.73 5.80
CA PHE A 34 3.81 0.27 6.24
C PHE A 34 3.78 -1.24 6.42
N PRO A 35 2.84 -1.76 7.22
CA PRO A 35 2.44 -3.15 7.12
C PRO A 35 1.97 -3.42 5.69
N ASP A 36 2.34 -4.56 5.10
CA ASP A 36 1.93 -4.91 3.74
C ASP A 36 0.40 -5.12 3.67
N PRO A 37 -0.36 -4.25 2.97
CA PRO A 37 -1.80 -4.36 2.87
C PRO A 37 -2.24 -5.39 1.83
N THR A 38 -1.32 -6.01 1.11
CA THR A 38 -1.62 -6.92 0.00
C THR A 38 -2.59 -8.02 0.43
N PRO A 39 -3.74 -8.17 -0.22
CA PRO A 39 -4.61 -9.30 0.01
C PRO A 39 -3.97 -10.60 -0.47
N VAL A 40 -4.45 -11.72 0.02
CA VAL A 40 -4.04 -13.03 -0.52
C VAL A 40 -4.64 -13.18 -1.90
N GLN A 41 -3.83 -12.98 -2.93
CA GLN A 41 -4.27 -13.02 -4.32
C GLN A 41 -3.35 -13.86 -5.20
N VAL A 42 -3.95 -14.48 -6.20
CA VAL A 42 -3.24 -15.19 -7.27
C VAL A 42 -3.66 -14.57 -8.60
N ILE A 43 -2.68 -14.15 -9.37
CA ILE A 43 -2.89 -13.54 -10.68
C ILE A 43 -2.65 -14.60 -11.75
N ILE A 44 -3.52 -14.65 -12.74
CA ILE A 44 -3.40 -15.50 -13.91
C ILE A 44 -3.45 -14.61 -15.14
N TYR A 45 -2.47 -14.72 -16.01
CA TYR A 45 -2.50 -14.07 -17.30
C TYR A 45 -2.32 -15.07 -18.44
N THR A 46 -3.00 -14.77 -19.53
CA THR A 46 -2.95 -15.56 -20.75
C THR A 46 -2.74 -14.60 -21.91
N GLU A 47 -1.62 -14.73 -22.60
CA GLU A 47 -1.42 -14.01 -23.83
C GLU A 47 -2.36 -14.57 -24.91
N THR A 48 -3.05 -13.66 -25.59
CA THR A 48 -4.06 -14.00 -26.58
C THR A 48 -3.82 -13.25 -27.90
N PRO A 49 -2.63 -13.41 -28.50
CA PRO A 49 -2.29 -12.67 -29.69
C PRO A 49 -3.34 -12.90 -30.79
N GLY A 50 -3.77 -11.81 -31.39
CA GLY A 50 -4.79 -11.85 -32.46
C GLY A 50 -6.24 -11.86 -32.03
N LEU A 51 -6.55 -12.01 -30.74
CA LEU A 51 -7.91 -11.91 -30.25
C LEU A 51 -8.27 -10.46 -29.87
N SER A 52 -9.48 -10.07 -30.17
CA SER A 52 -10.08 -8.84 -29.64
C SER A 52 -10.38 -8.94 -28.14
N ALA A 53 -10.75 -7.85 -27.50
CA ALA A 53 -11.15 -7.88 -26.09
C ALA A 53 -12.36 -8.79 -25.85
N GLU A 54 -13.34 -8.77 -26.75
CA GLU A 54 -14.54 -9.60 -26.69
C GLU A 54 -14.25 -11.09 -26.86
N GLU A 55 -13.39 -11.43 -27.81
CA GLU A 55 -12.97 -12.83 -28.04
C GLU A 55 -12.10 -13.32 -26.88
N THR A 56 -11.21 -12.51 -26.37
CA THR A 56 -10.40 -12.81 -25.18
C THR A 56 -11.31 -13.06 -23.96
N GLU A 57 -12.33 -12.23 -23.76
CA GLU A 57 -13.31 -12.43 -22.69
C GLU A 57 -14.05 -13.78 -22.86
N LEU A 58 -14.60 -14.00 -24.05
CA LEU A 58 -15.46 -15.14 -24.32
C LEU A 58 -14.72 -16.47 -24.29
N LEU A 59 -13.58 -16.53 -24.96
CA LEU A 59 -12.84 -17.78 -25.20
C LEU A 59 -11.84 -18.14 -24.13
N ILE A 60 -11.32 -17.13 -23.39
CA ILE A 60 -10.22 -17.33 -22.47
C ILE A 60 -10.62 -16.92 -21.05
N THR A 61 -11.07 -15.69 -20.85
CA THR A 61 -11.32 -15.14 -19.50
C THR A 61 -12.47 -15.84 -18.79
N LYS A 62 -13.63 -15.97 -19.46
CA LYS A 62 -14.81 -16.63 -18.86
C LYS A 62 -14.58 -18.09 -18.48
N PRO A 63 -13.96 -18.96 -19.31
CA PRO A 63 -13.64 -20.33 -18.90
C PRO A 63 -12.73 -20.39 -17.68
N ILE A 64 -11.72 -19.51 -17.61
CA ILE A 64 -10.80 -19.43 -16.46
C ILE A 64 -11.57 -18.97 -15.20
N GLU A 65 -12.36 -17.89 -15.27
CA GLU A 65 -13.19 -17.44 -14.15
C GLU A 65 -14.10 -18.54 -13.63
N PHE A 66 -14.76 -19.27 -14.53
CA PHE A 66 -15.70 -20.33 -14.17
C PHE A 66 -15.03 -21.42 -13.32
N VAL A 67 -13.85 -21.87 -13.72
CA VAL A 67 -13.09 -22.91 -13.01
C VAL A 67 -12.55 -22.40 -11.69
N LEU A 68 -12.12 -21.14 -11.63
CA LEU A 68 -11.49 -20.56 -10.43
C LEU A 68 -12.50 -20.12 -9.36
N SER A 69 -13.70 -19.73 -9.74
CA SER A 69 -14.75 -19.31 -8.78
C SER A 69 -15.23 -20.45 -7.86
N GLY A 70 -15.01 -21.69 -8.21
CA GLY A 70 -15.32 -22.87 -7.39
C GLY A 70 -14.25 -23.28 -6.38
N ILE A 71 -13.15 -22.56 -6.25
CA ILE A 71 -12.07 -22.87 -5.33
C ILE A 71 -12.47 -22.48 -3.90
N LYS A 72 -12.11 -23.34 -2.93
CA LYS A 72 -12.34 -23.08 -1.51
C LYS A 72 -11.65 -21.77 -1.06
N ASP A 73 -12.32 -21.02 -0.22
CA ASP A 73 -11.87 -19.75 0.39
C ASP A 73 -11.63 -18.60 -0.61
N VAL A 74 -12.10 -18.73 -1.84
CA VAL A 74 -12.14 -17.61 -2.79
C VAL A 74 -13.25 -16.66 -2.39
N GLU A 75 -12.90 -15.39 -2.25
CA GLU A 75 -13.82 -14.32 -1.88
C GLU A 75 -14.27 -13.49 -3.08
N LEU A 76 -13.35 -13.27 -4.02
CA LEU A 76 -13.57 -12.38 -5.15
C LEU A 76 -12.73 -12.82 -6.36
N VAL A 77 -13.32 -12.78 -7.54
CA VAL A 77 -12.63 -12.95 -8.82
C VAL A 77 -12.83 -11.70 -9.66
N ARG A 78 -11.74 -11.05 -10.05
CA ARG A 78 -11.73 -9.91 -10.98
C ARG A 78 -11.01 -10.28 -12.25
N SER A 79 -11.45 -9.72 -13.36
CA SER A 79 -10.75 -9.92 -14.62
C SER A 79 -10.74 -8.68 -15.49
N VAL A 80 -9.74 -8.63 -16.37
CA VAL A 80 -9.60 -7.63 -17.41
C VAL A 80 -9.26 -8.37 -18.71
N SER A 81 -10.06 -8.17 -19.73
CA SER A 81 -9.80 -8.67 -21.08
C SER A 81 -9.42 -7.51 -21.99
N LEU A 82 -8.22 -7.59 -22.52
CA LEU A 82 -7.65 -6.64 -23.50
C LEU A 82 -7.45 -7.34 -24.84
N PRO A 83 -7.35 -6.62 -25.95
CA PRO A 83 -6.83 -7.22 -27.17
C PRO A 83 -5.43 -7.82 -26.93
N GLY A 84 -5.31 -9.11 -27.08
CA GLY A 84 -4.06 -9.84 -26.87
C GLY A 84 -3.70 -10.26 -25.45
N LEU A 85 -4.57 -10.00 -24.44
CA LEU A 85 -4.28 -10.40 -23.05
C LEU A 85 -5.55 -10.65 -22.24
N SER A 86 -5.59 -11.78 -21.55
CA SER A 86 -6.51 -12.05 -20.45
C SER A 86 -5.79 -11.99 -19.12
N TYR A 87 -6.32 -11.23 -18.18
CA TYR A 87 -5.76 -11.04 -16.84
C TYR A 87 -6.86 -11.32 -15.80
N VAL A 88 -6.63 -12.34 -14.97
CA VAL A 88 -7.59 -12.78 -13.94
C VAL A 88 -6.93 -12.75 -12.58
N SER A 89 -7.54 -12.07 -11.64
CA SER A 89 -7.09 -12.00 -10.23
C SER A 89 -8.08 -12.71 -9.34
N VAL A 90 -7.59 -13.68 -8.58
CA VAL A 90 -8.37 -14.44 -7.60
C VAL A 90 -7.95 -14.00 -6.20
N PHE A 91 -8.90 -13.50 -5.45
CA PHE A 91 -8.70 -13.05 -4.07
C PHE A 91 -9.25 -14.10 -3.10
N PHE A 92 -8.42 -14.45 -2.14
CA PHE A 92 -8.75 -15.40 -1.09
C PHE A 92 -9.05 -14.68 0.22
N LYS A 93 -9.78 -15.34 1.11
CA LYS A 93 -10.04 -14.84 2.45
C LYS A 93 -8.74 -14.54 3.20
N ASP A 94 -8.77 -13.50 4.04
CA ASP A 94 -7.63 -13.17 4.89
C ASP A 94 -7.22 -14.36 5.77
N GLY A 95 -5.89 -14.53 5.93
CA GLY A 95 -5.32 -15.66 6.68
C GLY A 95 -5.12 -16.94 5.87
N THR A 96 -5.54 -16.97 4.60
CA THR A 96 -5.20 -18.09 3.70
C THR A 96 -3.71 -18.06 3.38
N ASP A 97 -3.04 -19.22 3.46
CA ASP A 97 -1.65 -19.33 3.04
C ASP A 97 -1.53 -19.13 1.52
N ILE A 98 -0.65 -18.22 1.09
CA ILE A 98 -0.49 -17.88 -0.33
C ILE A 98 0.01 -19.07 -1.16
N TYR A 99 0.89 -19.89 -0.62
CA TYR A 99 1.41 -21.05 -1.35
C TYR A 99 0.36 -22.14 -1.50
N PHE A 100 -0.49 -22.32 -0.48
CA PHE A 100 -1.66 -23.19 -0.57
C PHE A 100 -2.65 -22.68 -1.62
N ALA A 101 -2.96 -21.38 -1.62
CA ALA A 101 -3.82 -20.75 -2.62
C ALA A 101 -3.27 -20.95 -4.05
N ARG A 102 -1.97 -20.71 -4.24
CA ARG A 102 -1.30 -20.92 -5.53
C ARG A 102 -1.35 -22.38 -6.00
N ASN A 103 -1.20 -23.34 -5.09
CA ASN A 103 -1.33 -24.77 -5.42
C ASN A 103 -2.74 -25.12 -5.88
N LEU A 104 -3.77 -24.62 -5.19
CA LEU A 104 -5.18 -24.84 -5.61
C LEU A 104 -5.44 -24.25 -7.00
N VAL A 105 -4.96 -23.02 -7.23
CA VAL A 105 -5.09 -22.38 -8.54
C VAL A 105 -4.35 -23.17 -9.62
N ALA A 106 -3.12 -23.63 -9.36
CA ALA A 106 -2.34 -24.41 -10.32
C ALA A 106 -3.05 -25.70 -10.74
N GLN A 107 -3.66 -26.39 -9.80
CA GLN A 107 -4.47 -27.58 -10.09
C GLN A 107 -5.67 -27.24 -11.00
N LYS A 108 -6.36 -26.16 -10.69
CA LYS A 108 -7.53 -25.71 -11.45
C LYS A 108 -7.18 -25.13 -12.83
N LEU A 109 -6.00 -24.53 -12.98
CA LEU A 109 -5.54 -24.04 -14.29
C LEU A 109 -5.33 -25.19 -15.29
N SER A 110 -4.91 -26.38 -14.85
CA SER A 110 -4.82 -27.54 -15.73
C SER A 110 -6.19 -27.97 -16.26
N GLU A 111 -7.22 -27.87 -15.42
CA GLU A 111 -8.61 -28.12 -15.81
C GLU A 111 -9.12 -27.03 -16.77
N ALA A 112 -8.83 -25.76 -16.50
CA ALA A 112 -9.19 -24.65 -17.36
C ALA A 112 -8.53 -24.76 -18.75
N GLN A 113 -7.25 -25.13 -18.81
CA GLN A 113 -6.50 -25.25 -20.05
C GLN A 113 -7.12 -26.25 -21.02
N ALA A 114 -7.71 -27.33 -20.52
CA ALA A 114 -8.43 -28.30 -21.36
C ALA A 114 -9.66 -27.74 -22.06
N GLN A 115 -10.21 -26.63 -21.57
CA GLN A 115 -11.38 -25.93 -22.12
C GLN A 115 -11.01 -24.78 -23.07
N LEU A 116 -9.73 -24.38 -23.08
CA LEU A 116 -9.26 -23.27 -23.90
C LEU A 116 -8.93 -23.73 -25.33
N PRO A 117 -9.06 -22.84 -26.34
CA PRO A 117 -8.60 -23.12 -27.68
C PRO A 117 -7.11 -23.47 -27.72
N GLN A 118 -6.70 -24.28 -28.66
CA GLN A 118 -5.30 -24.65 -28.80
C GLN A 118 -4.39 -23.44 -29.05
N GLY A 119 -3.24 -23.43 -28.38
CA GLY A 119 -2.22 -22.37 -28.50
C GLY A 119 -2.29 -21.30 -27.41
N TYR A 120 -3.35 -21.25 -26.61
CA TYR A 120 -3.45 -20.32 -25.49
C TYR A 120 -3.20 -21.04 -24.17
N VAL A 121 -2.17 -20.62 -23.46
CA VAL A 121 -1.73 -21.25 -22.21
C VAL A 121 -1.83 -20.27 -21.06
N PRO A 122 -2.71 -20.50 -20.07
CA PRO A 122 -2.79 -19.66 -18.89
C PRO A 122 -1.55 -19.88 -18.02
N ARG A 123 -0.99 -18.78 -17.54
CA ARG A 123 0.19 -18.77 -16.67
C ARG A 123 -0.14 -18.06 -15.37
N MET A 124 0.37 -18.61 -14.29
CA MET A 124 0.27 -17.97 -12.99
C MET A 124 1.29 -16.86 -12.90
N GLY A 125 0.85 -15.67 -12.48
CA GLY A 125 1.70 -14.51 -12.27
C GLY A 125 2.67 -14.67 -11.10
N PRO A 126 3.66 -13.78 -11.00
CA PRO A 126 4.63 -13.84 -9.92
C PRO A 126 3.95 -13.57 -8.56
N ASN A 127 4.52 -14.15 -7.50
CA ASN A 127 4.03 -13.98 -6.13
C ASN A 127 4.57 -12.68 -5.52
N THR A 128 4.10 -11.55 -6.02
CA THR A 128 4.56 -10.22 -5.62
C THR A 128 3.67 -9.58 -4.57
N SER A 129 4.28 -8.78 -3.70
CA SER A 129 3.53 -7.82 -2.88
C SER A 129 2.92 -6.73 -3.77
N GLY A 130 1.74 -6.26 -3.42
CA GLY A 130 1.12 -5.13 -4.11
C GLY A 130 1.89 -3.81 -3.94
N LEU A 131 2.66 -3.66 -2.86
CA LEU A 131 3.64 -2.59 -2.67
C LEU A 131 5.05 -3.02 -3.11
N GLY A 132 5.14 -3.99 -4.00
CA GLY A 132 6.38 -4.67 -4.34
C GLY A 132 7.27 -3.97 -5.35
N ASN A 133 6.90 -2.82 -5.90
CA ASN A 133 7.72 -2.02 -6.80
C ASN A 133 8.82 -1.29 -6.01
N VAL A 134 9.87 -2.01 -5.61
CA VAL A 134 10.83 -1.52 -4.62
C VAL A 134 11.96 -0.69 -5.21
N LEU A 135 12.31 -0.94 -6.46
CA LEU A 135 13.42 -0.25 -7.13
C LEU A 135 13.13 -0.11 -8.62
N PHE A 136 13.27 1.10 -9.14
CA PHE A 136 13.22 1.42 -10.57
C PHE A 136 14.64 1.76 -11.04
N TYR A 137 15.07 1.14 -12.11
CA TYR A 137 16.37 1.43 -12.70
C TYR A 137 16.32 1.39 -14.23
N ALA A 138 17.24 2.09 -14.86
CA ALA A 138 17.44 2.08 -16.30
C ALA A 138 18.88 1.71 -16.64
N LEU A 139 19.06 1.04 -17.78
CA LEU A 139 20.36 0.91 -18.41
C LEU A 139 20.51 2.04 -19.43
N LEU A 140 21.54 2.86 -19.24
CA LEU A 140 21.82 4.02 -20.06
C LEU A 140 23.11 3.81 -20.84
N ASP A 141 23.12 4.24 -22.10
CA ASP A 141 24.34 4.30 -22.94
C ASP A 141 24.87 5.73 -22.99
N GLU A 142 25.89 5.99 -22.19
CA GLU A 142 26.59 7.30 -22.21
C GLU A 142 27.43 7.54 -23.46
N GLY A 143 27.80 6.46 -24.14
CA GLY A 143 28.67 6.53 -25.34
C GLY A 143 27.94 6.55 -26.68
N GLY A 144 26.64 6.25 -26.69
CA GLY A 144 25.85 6.15 -27.92
C GLY A 144 26.22 4.98 -28.84
N ASN A 145 26.81 3.92 -28.29
CA ASN A 145 27.33 2.78 -29.05
C ASN A 145 26.36 1.60 -29.16
N TYR A 146 25.26 1.61 -28.44
CA TYR A 146 24.30 0.50 -28.34
C TYR A 146 22.90 0.94 -28.75
N SER A 147 22.22 0.12 -29.53
CA SER A 147 20.80 0.31 -29.79
C SER A 147 19.98 -0.08 -28.55
N LEU A 148 18.72 0.37 -28.45
CA LEU A 148 17.84 -0.01 -27.35
C LEU A 148 17.62 -1.53 -27.30
N GLU A 149 17.57 -2.18 -28.46
CA GLU A 149 17.46 -3.65 -28.58
C GLU A 149 18.70 -4.36 -28.03
N ASP A 150 19.90 -3.79 -28.24
CA ASP A 150 21.11 -4.34 -27.66
C ASP A 150 21.13 -4.21 -26.14
N ILE A 151 20.72 -3.04 -25.65
CA ILE A 151 20.61 -2.77 -24.21
C ILE A 151 19.58 -3.70 -23.58
N LYS A 152 18.45 -3.88 -24.23
CA LYS A 152 17.41 -4.82 -23.76
C LYS A 152 17.94 -6.27 -23.73
N THR A 153 18.70 -6.67 -24.71
CA THR A 153 19.34 -7.99 -24.75
C THR A 153 20.33 -8.17 -23.61
N ILE A 154 21.15 -7.17 -23.32
CA ILE A 154 22.08 -7.18 -22.19
C ILE A 154 21.32 -7.26 -20.86
N GLN A 155 20.24 -6.50 -20.73
CA GLN A 155 19.36 -6.55 -19.56
C GLN A 155 18.82 -7.97 -19.35
N MET A 156 18.24 -8.58 -20.38
CA MET A 156 17.60 -9.87 -20.29
C MET A 156 18.56 -11.02 -19.94
N TRP A 157 19.75 -11.01 -20.55
CA TRP A 157 20.64 -12.16 -20.50
C TRP A 157 21.83 -12.00 -19.55
N LYS A 158 22.21 -10.77 -19.19
CA LYS A 158 23.34 -10.52 -18.28
C LYS A 158 22.89 -9.92 -16.95
N VAL A 159 22.06 -8.89 -16.97
CA VAL A 159 21.68 -8.13 -15.76
C VAL A 159 20.58 -8.81 -14.98
N ARG A 160 19.49 -9.16 -15.67
CA ARG A 160 18.31 -9.77 -15.02
C ARG A 160 18.63 -11.04 -14.21
N PRO A 161 19.44 -12.00 -14.70
CA PRO A 161 19.74 -13.20 -13.92
C PRO A 161 20.45 -12.89 -12.59
N ILE A 162 21.33 -11.90 -12.57
CA ILE A 162 22.07 -11.49 -11.36
C ILE A 162 21.13 -10.83 -10.35
N ILE A 163 20.30 -9.89 -10.81
CA ILE A 163 19.38 -9.18 -9.93
C ILE A 163 18.28 -10.12 -9.44
N LYS A 164 17.74 -10.97 -10.32
CA LYS A 164 16.69 -11.93 -9.97
C LYS A 164 17.16 -13.01 -9.00
N ALA A 165 18.44 -13.34 -8.98
CA ALA A 165 19.03 -14.29 -8.01
C ALA A 165 19.12 -13.72 -6.58
N THR A 166 18.87 -12.43 -6.38
CA THR A 166 18.85 -11.85 -5.04
C THR A 166 17.63 -12.38 -4.27
N ASP A 167 17.86 -12.87 -3.06
CA ASP A 167 16.75 -13.36 -2.23
C ASP A 167 15.75 -12.25 -1.92
N GLY A 168 14.48 -12.55 -2.10
CA GLY A 168 13.38 -11.60 -1.96
C GLY A 168 12.95 -10.93 -3.27
N VAL A 169 13.71 -11.03 -4.36
CA VAL A 169 13.26 -10.65 -5.70
C VAL A 169 12.38 -11.74 -6.26
N GLU A 170 11.17 -11.41 -6.65
CA GLU A 170 10.26 -12.35 -7.31
C GLU A 170 10.38 -12.26 -8.83
N GLU A 171 10.32 -11.03 -9.37
CA GLU A 171 10.41 -10.81 -10.81
C GLU A 171 10.94 -9.40 -11.11
N ILE A 172 11.30 -9.17 -12.36
CA ILE A 172 11.70 -7.86 -12.89
C ILE A 172 10.80 -7.55 -14.08
N SER A 173 9.98 -6.52 -13.95
CA SER A 173 9.23 -5.96 -15.08
C SER A 173 10.17 -5.14 -15.96
N GLN A 174 10.13 -5.36 -17.27
CA GLN A 174 11.07 -4.78 -18.21
C GLN A 174 10.33 -4.12 -19.36
N TRP A 175 10.77 -2.92 -19.72
CA TRP A 175 10.37 -2.20 -20.93
C TRP A 175 11.53 -2.08 -21.90
N GLY A 176 11.21 -1.80 -23.12
CA GLY A 176 12.18 -1.61 -24.19
C GLY A 176 11.98 -2.58 -25.33
N PRO A 177 12.49 -2.24 -26.54
CA PRO A 177 12.36 -3.06 -27.73
C PRO A 177 13.17 -4.34 -27.59
N GLU A 178 12.58 -5.46 -27.88
CA GLU A 178 13.23 -6.76 -27.90
C GLU A 178 13.76 -7.04 -29.30
N ARG A 179 15.01 -7.47 -29.41
CA ARG A 179 15.62 -7.74 -30.71
C ARG A 179 14.96 -8.94 -31.39
N ALA A 180 14.61 -8.74 -32.66
CA ALA A 180 14.15 -9.79 -33.57
C ALA A 180 14.80 -9.57 -34.93
N TYR A 181 14.67 -10.57 -35.80
CA TYR A 181 15.07 -10.45 -37.18
C TYR A 181 13.85 -10.56 -38.08
N LEU A 182 13.62 -9.48 -38.84
CA LEU A 182 12.49 -9.36 -39.75
C LEU A 182 12.86 -9.88 -41.13
N ILE A 183 12.10 -10.85 -41.60
CA ILE A 183 12.09 -11.29 -42.98
C ILE A 183 10.97 -10.49 -43.67
N ARG A 184 11.35 -9.39 -44.28
CA ARG A 184 10.43 -8.46 -44.92
C ARG A 184 10.05 -8.97 -46.30
N LEU A 185 8.88 -9.55 -46.42
CA LEU A 185 8.37 -10.15 -47.65
C LEU A 185 8.08 -9.07 -48.70
N ASN A 186 8.38 -9.38 -49.93
CA ASN A 186 8.00 -8.57 -51.09
C ASN A 186 6.89 -9.31 -51.88
N PRO A 187 5.62 -8.89 -51.76
CA PRO A 187 4.48 -9.57 -52.41
C PRO A 187 4.61 -9.65 -53.90
N GLU A 188 5.14 -8.63 -54.57
CA GLU A 188 5.31 -8.59 -56.05
C GLU A 188 6.28 -9.69 -56.51
N ARG A 189 7.42 -9.82 -55.80
CA ARG A 189 8.39 -10.87 -56.10
C ARG A 189 7.86 -12.28 -55.79
N MET A 190 7.11 -12.42 -54.72
CA MET A 190 6.43 -13.69 -54.39
C MET A 190 5.50 -14.13 -55.53
N VAL A 191 4.71 -13.18 -56.05
CA VAL A 191 3.84 -13.43 -57.20
C VAL A 191 4.66 -13.76 -58.45
N LEU A 192 5.72 -12.98 -58.74
CA LEU A 192 6.56 -13.19 -59.91
C LEU A 192 7.21 -14.57 -59.95
N TYR A 193 7.67 -15.03 -58.80
CA TYR A 193 8.32 -16.35 -58.67
C TYR A 193 7.34 -17.47 -58.28
N GLY A 194 6.07 -17.16 -58.10
CA GLY A 194 5.06 -18.14 -57.66
C GLY A 194 5.40 -18.81 -56.33
N VAL A 195 5.91 -18.06 -55.38
CA VAL A 195 6.28 -18.50 -54.02
C VAL A 195 5.17 -18.14 -53.05
N SER A 196 4.57 -19.15 -52.45
CA SER A 196 3.55 -18.96 -51.42
C SER A 196 4.17 -18.65 -50.07
N LEU A 197 3.38 -18.05 -49.15
CA LEU A 197 3.82 -17.87 -47.77
C LEU A 197 4.16 -19.21 -47.10
N GLU A 198 3.39 -20.24 -47.38
CA GLU A 198 3.64 -21.59 -46.82
C GLU A 198 5.00 -22.16 -47.28
N ASP A 199 5.40 -21.90 -48.52
CA ASP A 199 6.72 -22.29 -49.03
C ASP A 199 7.86 -21.58 -48.23
N VAL A 200 7.71 -20.29 -47.92
CA VAL A 200 8.67 -19.55 -47.11
C VAL A 200 8.73 -20.09 -45.67
N ILE A 201 7.59 -20.30 -45.02
CA ILE A 201 7.54 -20.86 -43.67
C ILE A 201 8.20 -22.24 -43.62
N ARG A 202 7.81 -23.15 -44.52
CA ARG A 202 8.36 -24.51 -44.58
C ARG A 202 9.87 -24.49 -44.84
N ALA A 203 10.33 -23.64 -45.74
CA ALA A 203 11.75 -23.51 -46.01
C ALA A 203 12.53 -23.12 -44.76
N LEU A 204 12.05 -22.11 -44.02
CA LEU A 204 12.70 -21.65 -42.76
C LEU A 204 12.66 -22.73 -41.67
N GLU A 205 11.56 -23.44 -41.55
CA GLU A 205 11.44 -24.56 -40.59
C GLU A 205 12.36 -25.74 -40.96
N ASP A 206 12.41 -26.14 -42.22
CA ASP A 206 13.21 -27.28 -42.70
C ASP A 206 14.72 -27.00 -42.59
N TYR A 207 15.16 -25.78 -42.84
CA TYR A 207 16.56 -25.39 -42.81
C TYR A 207 17.06 -24.83 -41.49
N ASN A 208 16.25 -24.90 -40.43
CA ASN A 208 16.61 -24.41 -39.11
C ASN A 208 16.41 -25.48 -38.04
N GLN A 209 17.12 -26.61 -38.21
CA GLN A 209 16.92 -27.77 -37.37
C GLN A 209 18.21 -28.16 -36.63
N ILE A 210 18.05 -28.83 -35.51
CA ILE A 210 19.12 -29.55 -34.80
C ILE A 210 18.73 -31.00 -34.61
N ALA A 211 19.69 -31.88 -34.60
CA ALA A 211 19.47 -33.29 -34.28
C ALA A 211 20.53 -33.82 -33.31
N GLY A 212 20.11 -34.64 -32.36
CA GLY A 212 20.99 -35.40 -31.51
C GLY A 212 21.16 -36.81 -32.10
N GLY A 213 22.40 -37.23 -32.39
CA GLY A 213 22.71 -38.56 -32.86
C GLY A 213 23.12 -39.56 -31.78
N GLY A 214 23.00 -39.18 -30.51
CA GLY A 214 23.44 -39.97 -29.36
C GLY A 214 24.96 -40.02 -29.20
N PHE A 215 25.47 -41.18 -28.88
CA PHE A 215 26.90 -41.42 -28.65
C PHE A 215 27.44 -42.45 -29.64
N LEU A 216 28.60 -42.13 -30.23
CA LEU A 216 29.39 -43.08 -31.03
C LEU A 216 30.53 -43.56 -30.15
N GLN A 217 30.49 -44.87 -29.80
CA GLN A 217 31.56 -45.51 -29.07
C GLN A 217 32.66 -45.95 -30.02
N SER A 218 33.88 -45.51 -29.73
CA SER A 218 35.07 -45.91 -30.48
C SER A 218 36.15 -46.40 -29.52
N SER A 219 37.23 -46.99 -30.08
CA SER A 219 38.39 -47.40 -29.28
C SER A 219 39.12 -46.24 -28.59
N GLU A 220 38.89 -45.03 -29.01
CA GLU A 220 39.52 -43.78 -28.48
C GLU A 220 38.63 -43.06 -27.50
N GLY A 221 37.36 -43.51 -27.30
CA GLY A 221 36.39 -42.93 -26.35
C GLY A 221 35.00 -42.72 -26.94
N ASP A 222 34.13 -42.10 -26.14
CA ASP A 222 32.76 -41.72 -26.53
C ASP A 222 32.72 -40.37 -27.23
N LEU A 223 32.10 -40.34 -28.39
CA LEU A 223 31.86 -39.11 -29.15
C LEU A 223 30.37 -38.75 -29.13
N VAL A 224 30.05 -37.58 -28.73
CA VAL A 224 28.68 -37.03 -28.84
C VAL A 224 28.41 -36.64 -30.29
N VAL A 225 27.42 -37.28 -30.91
CA VAL A 225 27.00 -36.96 -32.28
C VAL A 225 25.99 -35.82 -32.29
N ARG A 226 26.32 -34.73 -32.97
CA ARG A 226 25.49 -33.53 -33.02
C ARG A 226 25.23 -33.08 -34.45
N GLY A 227 23.98 -33.01 -34.85
CA GLY A 227 23.53 -32.37 -36.08
C GLY A 227 23.29 -30.88 -35.82
N LEU A 228 24.08 -29.98 -36.39
CA LEU A 228 24.05 -28.56 -36.15
C LEU A 228 23.55 -27.82 -37.41
N GLY A 229 22.24 -27.68 -37.57
CA GLY A 229 21.60 -27.05 -38.71
C GLY A 229 20.84 -25.76 -38.36
N ARG A 230 21.15 -25.13 -37.21
CA ARG A 230 20.56 -23.82 -36.88
C ARG A 230 21.20 -22.68 -37.67
N LEU A 231 20.38 -21.75 -38.11
CA LEU A 231 20.81 -20.52 -38.75
C LEU A 231 21.47 -19.59 -37.71
N LYS A 232 22.62 -19.02 -38.07
CA LYS A 232 23.48 -18.24 -37.16
C LYS A 232 23.65 -16.78 -37.57
N ASP A 233 23.48 -16.47 -38.83
CA ASP A 233 23.61 -15.09 -39.32
C ASP A 233 22.58 -14.77 -40.41
N LEU A 234 22.49 -13.47 -40.74
CA LEU A 234 21.53 -12.98 -41.73
C LEU A 234 21.76 -13.58 -43.13
N LYS A 235 23.04 -13.79 -43.52
CA LYS A 235 23.36 -14.35 -44.80
C LYS A 235 22.90 -15.81 -44.93
N GLU A 236 23.01 -16.57 -43.86
CA GLU A 236 22.49 -17.93 -43.85
C GLU A 236 20.95 -17.94 -44.04
N VAL A 237 20.22 -17.03 -43.38
CA VAL A 237 18.76 -16.85 -43.57
C VAL A 237 18.45 -16.44 -45.00
N GLU A 238 19.15 -15.48 -45.55
CA GLU A 238 18.96 -15.00 -46.94
C GLU A 238 19.15 -16.13 -47.99
N ASN A 239 20.05 -17.05 -47.72
CA ASN A 239 20.43 -18.11 -48.66
C ASN A 239 19.62 -19.41 -48.43
N VAL A 240 18.66 -19.44 -47.51
CA VAL A 240 17.73 -20.58 -47.32
C VAL A 240 16.99 -20.83 -48.64
N PRO A 241 17.12 -22.05 -49.24
CA PRO A 241 16.43 -22.37 -50.52
C PRO A 241 14.93 -22.62 -50.23
N ILE A 242 14.09 -22.02 -51.04
CA ILE A 242 12.62 -22.17 -50.94
C ILE A 242 12.17 -23.28 -51.91
N LYS A 243 12.55 -23.18 -53.17
CA LYS A 243 12.19 -24.14 -54.19
C LYS A 243 13.19 -24.07 -55.36
N LYS A 244 13.23 -25.17 -56.13
CA LYS A 244 14.05 -25.21 -57.34
C LYS A 244 13.16 -25.16 -58.57
N GLU A 245 13.38 -24.13 -59.40
CA GLU A 245 12.65 -23.93 -60.64
C GLU A 245 13.63 -23.84 -61.82
N ARG A 246 13.43 -24.65 -62.85
CA ARG A 246 14.24 -24.68 -64.06
C ARG A 246 15.75 -24.81 -63.79
N GLY A 247 16.14 -25.49 -62.74
CA GLY A 247 17.52 -25.70 -62.36
C GLY A 247 18.15 -24.58 -61.49
N ILE A 248 17.40 -23.50 -61.21
CA ILE A 248 17.83 -22.39 -60.35
C ILE A 248 17.14 -22.55 -58.99
N SER A 249 17.91 -22.45 -57.91
CA SER A 249 17.35 -22.48 -56.56
C SER A 249 16.94 -21.08 -56.18
N LEU A 250 15.66 -20.87 -55.97
CA LEU A 250 15.12 -19.65 -55.37
C LEU A 250 15.38 -19.68 -53.88
N THR A 251 15.86 -18.58 -53.34
CA THR A 251 16.20 -18.42 -51.92
C THR A 251 15.38 -17.29 -51.30
N ILE A 252 15.48 -17.14 -49.98
CA ILE A 252 14.73 -16.10 -49.25
C ILE A 252 15.02 -14.70 -49.78
N LYS A 253 16.31 -14.37 -50.11
CA LYS A 253 16.68 -13.04 -50.65
C LYS A 253 16.01 -12.73 -51.99
N ASP A 254 15.52 -13.70 -52.72
CA ASP A 254 14.86 -13.45 -54.01
C ASP A 254 13.43 -12.90 -53.82
N VAL A 255 12.79 -13.23 -52.65
CA VAL A 255 11.41 -12.84 -52.34
C VAL A 255 11.27 -11.94 -51.10
N ALA A 256 12.35 -11.78 -50.35
CA ALA A 256 12.33 -11.02 -49.09
C ALA A 256 13.66 -10.33 -48.82
N GLU A 257 13.69 -9.39 -47.92
CA GLU A 257 14.86 -8.79 -47.33
C GLU A 257 14.96 -9.16 -45.85
N VAL A 258 16.12 -9.56 -45.36
CA VAL A 258 16.34 -9.92 -43.96
C VAL A 258 17.10 -8.81 -43.25
N LEU A 259 16.52 -8.26 -42.17
CA LEU A 259 17.09 -7.13 -41.43
C LEU A 259 16.90 -7.24 -39.93
N PRO A 260 17.80 -6.66 -39.14
CA PRO A 260 17.60 -6.51 -37.71
C PRO A 260 16.38 -5.61 -37.45
N SER A 261 15.57 -5.97 -36.47
CA SER A 261 14.37 -5.22 -36.09
C SER A 261 14.07 -5.39 -34.62
N GLU A 262 13.03 -4.75 -34.15
CA GLU A 262 12.40 -5.11 -32.89
C GLU A 262 11.28 -6.13 -33.10
N LEU A 263 10.94 -6.87 -32.03
CA LEU A 263 9.80 -7.74 -32.02
C LEU A 263 8.51 -6.94 -32.27
N PRO A 264 7.70 -7.29 -33.28
CA PRO A 264 6.53 -6.50 -33.65
C PRO A 264 5.45 -6.51 -32.56
N ASN A 265 4.57 -5.51 -32.63
CA ASN A 265 3.42 -5.36 -31.71
C ASN A 265 3.80 -5.06 -30.25
N ARG A 266 4.91 -4.38 -30.03
CA ARG A 266 5.29 -3.87 -28.72
C ARG A 266 4.19 -2.96 -28.14
N ARG A 267 3.76 -3.25 -26.91
CA ARG A 267 2.66 -2.58 -26.21
C ARG A 267 3.11 -1.74 -25.03
N GLY A 268 4.37 -1.36 -24.96
CA GLY A 268 4.90 -0.52 -23.90
C GLY A 268 6.27 0.07 -24.20
N ALA A 269 6.56 1.16 -23.51
CA ALA A 269 7.86 1.83 -23.55
C ALA A 269 8.16 2.45 -22.18
N PHE A 270 9.42 2.80 -21.99
CA PHE A 270 9.88 3.50 -20.79
C PHE A 270 10.65 4.76 -21.23
N THR A 271 10.34 5.90 -20.64
CA THR A 271 11.00 7.16 -20.92
C THR A 271 11.67 7.71 -19.66
N LEU A 272 12.77 8.43 -19.85
CA LEU A 272 13.51 9.13 -18.80
C LEU A 272 13.86 10.54 -19.30
N ASN A 273 13.40 11.56 -18.60
CA ASN A 273 13.65 12.97 -18.95
C ASN A 273 13.35 13.29 -20.43
N GLY A 274 12.26 12.74 -20.94
CA GLY A 274 11.79 12.97 -22.33
C GLY A 274 12.40 12.06 -23.39
N GLN A 275 13.25 11.10 -23.04
CA GLN A 275 13.87 10.17 -23.98
C GLN A 275 13.50 8.72 -23.67
N GLU A 276 13.30 7.92 -24.72
CA GLU A 276 13.06 6.49 -24.54
C GLU A 276 14.33 5.79 -24.06
N VAL A 277 14.22 4.97 -23.04
CA VAL A 277 15.31 4.18 -22.46
C VAL A 277 14.82 2.75 -22.13
N GLN A 278 15.77 1.86 -21.85
CA GLN A 278 15.46 0.54 -21.33
C GLN A 278 15.25 0.65 -19.80
N GLY A 279 14.00 0.57 -19.36
CA GLY A 279 13.61 0.73 -17.97
C GLY A 279 13.17 -0.59 -17.34
N ASN A 280 13.37 -0.69 -16.01
CA ASN A 280 13.10 -1.89 -15.25
C ASN A 280 12.53 -1.55 -13.88
N ILE A 281 11.64 -2.43 -13.39
CA ILE A 281 11.11 -2.39 -12.02
C ILE A 281 11.38 -3.73 -11.35
N VAL A 282 12.04 -3.69 -10.21
CA VAL A 282 12.23 -4.88 -9.37
C VAL A 282 11.00 -5.08 -8.50
N LEU A 283 10.42 -6.28 -8.62
CA LEU A 283 9.24 -6.70 -7.86
C LEU A 283 9.66 -7.59 -6.71
N LYS A 284 9.33 -7.20 -5.48
CA LYS A 284 9.64 -8.02 -4.30
C LYS A 284 8.62 -9.14 -4.10
N ARG A 285 9.09 -10.26 -3.58
CA ARG A 285 8.26 -11.37 -3.12
C ARG A 285 7.43 -10.96 -1.92
N VAL A 286 6.21 -11.49 -1.81
CA VAL A 286 5.37 -11.35 -0.62
C VAL A 286 6.15 -11.72 0.64
N GLN A 287 5.93 -10.98 1.74
CA GLN A 287 6.58 -11.16 3.03
C GLN A 287 8.10 -10.88 3.09
N THR A 288 8.68 -10.29 2.05
CA THR A 288 10.07 -9.83 2.05
C THR A 288 10.17 -8.42 2.64
N ASN A 289 11.21 -8.17 3.45
CA ASN A 289 11.49 -6.84 3.97
C ASN A 289 12.07 -5.92 2.88
N THR A 290 11.49 -4.74 2.72
CA THR A 290 11.89 -3.79 1.67
C THR A 290 13.27 -3.21 1.88
N MET A 291 13.61 -2.84 3.12
CA MET A 291 14.91 -2.21 3.42
C MET A 291 16.06 -3.15 3.17
N ASP A 292 15.96 -4.38 3.68
CA ASP A 292 17.01 -5.40 3.52
C ASP A 292 17.20 -5.76 2.04
N LEU A 293 16.08 -5.91 1.31
CA LEU A 293 16.12 -6.23 -0.11
C LEU A 293 16.78 -5.11 -0.93
N VAL A 294 16.41 -3.86 -0.70
CA VAL A 294 16.98 -2.74 -1.47
C VAL A 294 18.48 -2.57 -1.17
N GLU A 295 18.90 -2.79 0.09
CA GLU A 295 20.33 -2.78 0.42
C GLU A 295 21.11 -3.84 -0.35
N GLU A 296 20.59 -5.07 -0.42
CA GLU A 296 21.22 -6.14 -1.22
C GLU A 296 21.17 -5.84 -2.73
N LEU A 297 20.07 -5.28 -3.23
CA LEU A 297 19.96 -4.86 -4.62
C LEU A 297 20.99 -3.80 -5.01
N LYS A 298 21.27 -2.83 -4.15
CA LYS A 298 22.31 -1.83 -4.38
C LYS A 298 23.70 -2.45 -4.54
N LYS A 299 24.03 -3.45 -3.70
CA LYS A 299 25.26 -4.23 -3.83
C LYS A 299 25.30 -5.00 -5.16
N LYS A 300 24.19 -5.61 -5.54
CA LYS A 300 24.07 -6.33 -6.81
C LYS A 300 24.20 -5.41 -8.02
N ILE A 301 23.66 -4.21 -7.96
CA ILE A 301 23.83 -3.17 -9.00
C ILE A 301 25.31 -2.79 -9.17
N GLU A 302 26.06 -2.68 -8.07
CA GLU A 302 27.50 -2.44 -8.15
C GLU A 302 28.26 -3.62 -8.81
N GLU A 303 27.87 -4.87 -8.53
CA GLU A 303 28.41 -6.05 -9.22
C GLU A 303 28.08 -6.00 -10.72
N VAL A 304 26.83 -5.72 -11.07
CA VAL A 304 26.37 -5.57 -12.45
C VAL A 304 27.17 -4.49 -13.18
N GLN A 305 27.38 -3.34 -12.55
CA GLN A 305 28.14 -2.23 -13.16
C GLN A 305 29.56 -2.64 -13.55
N ARG A 306 30.19 -3.55 -12.79
CA ARG A 306 31.55 -4.05 -13.09
C ARG A 306 31.61 -4.97 -14.31
N ILE A 307 30.54 -5.65 -14.62
CA ILE A 307 30.49 -6.62 -15.74
C ILE A 307 29.85 -6.07 -17.01
N LEU A 308 29.24 -4.88 -16.93
CA LEU A 308 28.65 -4.22 -18.08
C LEU A 308 29.72 -3.81 -19.10
N PRO A 309 29.40 -3.86 -20.40
CA PRO A 309 30.24 -3.29 -21.43
C PRO A 309 30.54 -1.79 -21.19
N HIS A 310 31.69 -1.33 -21.68
CA HIS A 310 32.07 0.08 -21.59
C HIS A 310 31.03 1.00 -22.22
N GLY A 311 30.69 2.08 -21.52
CA GLY A 311 29.67 3.05 -21.90
C GLY A 311 28.27 2.80 -21.38
N LEU A 312 28.00 1.60 -20.87
CA LEU A 312 26.72 1.30 -20.23
C LEU A 312 26.78 1.55 -18.74
N LYS A 313 25.71 2.17 -18.23
CA LYS A 313 25.53 2.49 -16.81
C LYS A 313 24.16 2.05 -16.31
N VAL A 314 24.15 1.52 -15.11
CA VAL A 314 22.88 1.31 -14.37
C VAL A 314 22.59 2.57 -13.56
N GLU A 315 21.46 3.19 -13.81
CA GLU A 315 20.99 4.32 -13.02
C GLU A 315 19.73 3.96 -12.24
N VAL A 316 19.78 4.13 -10.92
CA VAL A 316 18.61 3.97 -10.05
C VAL A 316 17.75 5.22 -10.14
N LEU A 317 16.50 5.06 -10.52
CA LEU A 317 15.57 6.17 -10.77
C LEU A 317 14.69 6.45 -9.56
N TYR A 318 14.21 5.40 -8.91
CA TYR A 318 13.37 5.47 -7.73
C TYR A 318 13.72 4.34 -6.78
N ASP A 319 13.75 4.66 -5.50
CA ASP A 319 14.12 3.75 -4.41
C ASP A 319 13.11 3.91 -3.27
N GLN A 320 12.28 2.90 -3.07
CA GLN A 320 11.27 2.91 -2.00
C GLN A 320 11.89 2.96 -0.59
N SER A 321 13.12 2.49 -0.42
CA SER A 321 13.80 2.53 0.88
C SER A 321 14.08 3.95 1.36
N TYR A 322 14.26 4.90 0.43
CA TYR A 322 14.43 6.32 0.77
C TYR A 322 13.23 6.87 1.54
N LEU A 323 12.02 6.56 1.06
CA LEU A 323 10.78 6.96 1.75
C LEU A 323 10.69 6.32 3.13
N THR A 324 11.01 5.02 3.22
CA THR A 324 11.03 4.28 4.49
C THR A 324 11.98 4.91 5.50
N GLN A 325 13.20 5.25 5.08
CA GLN A 325 14.18 5.93 5.94
C GLN A 325 13.69 7.30 6.42
N LYS A 326 13.08 8.09 5.54
CA LYS A 326 12.53 9.40 5.88
C LYS A 326 11.39 9.29 6.89
N ALA A 327 10.47 8.38 6.65
CA ALA A 327 9.35 8.11 7.55
C ALA A 327 9.85 7.64 8.93
N LEU A 328 10.80 6.70 8.94
CA LEU A 328 11.41 6.20 10.17
C LEU A 328 12.11 7.34 10.94
N SER A 329 12.94 8.14 10.28
CA SER A 329 13.66 9.25 10.93
C SER A 329 12.71 10.29 11.53
N THR A 330 11.56 10.51 10.91
CA THR A 330 10.50 11.39 11.43
C THR A 330 9.96 10.86 12.76
N VAL A 331 9.65 9.58 12.81
CA VAL A 331 9.11 8.93 14.03
C VAL A 331 10.19 8.80 15.11
N GLU A 332 11.40 8.40 14.76
CA GLU A 332 12.53 8.33 15.70
C GLU A 332 12.78 9.68 16.37
N ARG A 333 12.79 10.75 15.58
CA ARG A 333 12.93 12.10 16.11
C ARG A 333 11.79 12.47 17.05
N ALA A 334 10.55 12.21 16.66
CA ALA A 334 9.37 12.46 17.50
C ALA A 334 9.43 11.65 18.82
N LEU A 335 9.90 10.39 18.76
CA LEU A 335 10.11 9.55 19.94
C LEU A 335 11.16 10.16 20.88
N LEU A 336 12.32 10.56 20.37
CA LEU A 336 13.41 11.14 21.17
C LEU A 336 13.00 12.48 21.80
N GLU A 337 12.36 13.35 21.01
CA GLU A 337 11.84 14.64 21.51
C GLU A 337 10.74 14.41 22.56
N GLY A 338 9.86 13.42 22.36
CA GLY A 338 8.84 13.01 23.31
C GLY A 338 9.40 12.51 24.63
N ILE A 339 10.41 11.64 24.58
CA ILE A 339 11.13 11.15 25.79
C ILE A 339 11.76 12.31 26.54
N LEU A 340 12.38 13.24 25.83
CA LEU A 340 13.00 14.42 26.44
C LEU A 340 11.96 15.32 27.13
N LEU A 341 10.86 15.62 26.46
CA LEU A 341 9.79 16.47 27.01
C LEU A 341 9.10 15.81 28.22
N VAL A 342 8.83 14.51 28.15
CA VAL A 342 8.26 13.74 29.27
C VAL A 342 9.23 13.75 30.46
N SER A 343 10.52 13.52 30.22
CA SER A 343 11.55 13.55 31.26
C SER A 343 11.66 14.92 31.91
N LEU A 344 11.59 15.99 31.13
CA LEU A 344 11.60 17.38 31.64
C LEU A 344 10.35 17.67 32.49
N ALA A 345 9.16 17.26 32.02
CA ALA A 345 7.93 17.42 32.78
C ALA A 345 8.00 16.73 34.14
N ILE A 346 8.45 15.47 34.15
CA ILE A 346 8.62 14.72 35.40
C ILE A 346 9.61 15.42 36.32
N ALA A 347 10.74 15.91 35.81
CA ALA A 347 11.73 16.64 36.58
C ALA A 347 11.15 17.90 37.23
N LEU A 348 10.30 18.64 36.50
CA LEU A 348 9.64 19.84 37.03
C LEU A 348 8.64 19.53 38.15
N TYR A 349 7.85 18.47 38.00
CA TYR A 349 6.87 18.08 39.02
C TYR A 349 7.50 17.47 40.27
N MET A 350 8.50 16.61 40.08
CA MET A 350 9.14 15.86 41.19
C MET A 350 10.17 16.69 41.95
N TRP A 351 10.76 17.69 41.31
CA TRP A 351 11.80 18.57 41.83
C TRP A 351 12.91 17.81 42.57
N ASN A 352 13.09 16.59 42.21
CA ASN A 352 14.16 15.72 42.70
C ASN A 352 14.78 15.01 41.51
N LEU A 353 16.00 15.40 41.17
CA LEU A 353 16.69 14.91 39.97
C LEU A 353 16.84 13.39 39.97
N ARG A 354 17.07 12.77 41.14
CA ARG A 354 17.23 11.30 41.23
C ARG A 354 15.93 10.57 40.92
N VAL A 355 14.85 11.04 41.48
CA VAL A 355 13.51 10.49 41.22
C VAL A 355 13.12 10.72 39.77
N ALA A 356 13.37 11.91 39.26
CA ALA A 356 13.06 12.25 37.86
C ALA A 356 13.85 11.41 36.84
N LEU A 357 15.16 11.23 37.06
CA LEU A 357 15.99 10.41 36.19
C LEU A 357 15.60 8.92 36.25
N LEU A 358 15.24 8.45 37.45
CA LEU A 358 14.78 7.07 37.59
C LEU A 358 13.50 6.78 36.80
N VAL A 359 12.51 7.69 36.90
CA VAL A 359 11.28 7.57 36.17
C VAL A 359 11.50 7.77 34.66
N ALA A 360 12.35 8.72 34.30
CA ALA A 360 12.72 8.96 32.90
C ALA A 360 13.36 7.71 32.26
N LEU A 361 14.17 6.96 33.03
CA LEU A 361 14.79 5.71 32.59
C LEU A 361 13.75 4.61 32.29
N SER A 362 12.59 4.65 32.94
CA SER A 362 11.54 3.65 32.74
C SER A 362 11.02 3.59 31.30
N VAL A 363 10.99 4.73 30.61
CA VAL A 363 10.49 4.81 29.22
C VAL A 363 11.41 4.08 28.24
N PRO A 364 12.72 4.38 28.16
CA PRO A 364 13.63 3.61 27.32
C PRO A 364 13.65 2.12 27.63
N LEU A 365 13.58 1.73 28.91
CA LEU A 365 13.53 0.33 29.31
C LEU A 365 12.27 -0.36 28.81
N THR A 366 11.14 0.29 28.91
CA THR A 366 9.88 -0.20 28.36
C THR A 366 9.95 -0.40 26.84
N LEU A 367 10.51 0.54 26.11
CA LEU A 367 10.71 0.44 24.67
C LEU A 367 11.64 -0.75 24.30
N LEU A 368 12.74 -0.93 25.01
CA LEU A 368 13.67 -2.03 24.75
C LEU A 368 13.02 -3.41 24.96
N ILE A 369 12.25 -3.58 26.02
CA ILE A 369 11.50 -4.82 26.26
C ILE A 369 10.45 -5.02 25.15
N THR A 370 9.78 -3.97 24.73
CA THR A 370 8.80 -4.03 23.64
C THR A 370 9.46 -4.47 22.33
N PHE A 371 10.64 -3.97 22.00
CA PHE A 371 11.38 -4.40 20.80
C PHE A 371 11.78 -5.87 20.86
N ILE A 372 12.09 -6.40 22.04
CA ILE A 372 12.33 -7.85 22.21
C ILE A 372 11.07 -8.64 21.82
N PHE A 373 9.91 -8.25 22.31
CA PHE A 373 8.63 -8.92 21.97
C PHE A 373 8.29 -8.78 20.49
N LEU A 374 8.39 -7.58 19.91
CA LEU A 374 8.10 -7.35 18.49
C LEU A 374 8.95 -8.22 17.58
N LYS A 375 10.24 -8.33 17.90
CA LYS A 375 11.14 -9.19 17.14
C LYS A 375 10.79 -10.67 17.25
N GLN A 376 10.45 -11.16 18.46
CA GLN A 376 10.08 -12.56 18.67
C GLN A 376 8.78 -12.93 17.96
N ILE A 377 7.83 -12.01 17.89
CA ILE A 377 6.54 -12.20 17.20
C ILE A 377 6.70 -12.06 15.69
N GLY A 378 7.78 -11.43 15.22
CA GLY A 378 8.04 -11.22 13.79
C GLY A 378 7.32 -10.00 13.20
N ILE A 379 6.99 -8.99 14.02
CA ILE A 379 6.38 -7.74 13.58
C ILE A 379 7.48 -6.75 13.18
N SER A 380 7.32 -6.12 12.01
CA SER A 380 8.26 -5.10 11.52
C SER A 380 8.12 -3.77 12.29
N GLY A 381 9.22 -3.04 12.39
CA GLY A 381 9.21 -1.63 12.76
C GLY A 381 8.69 -0.81 11.59
N ASN A 382 7.46 -0.32 11.66
CA ASN A 382 6.82 0.48 10.61
C ASN A 382 6.11 1.69 11.23
N LEU A 383 5.55 2.55 10.38
CA LEU A 383 4.84 3.74 10.85
C LEU A 383 3.71 3.44 11.84
N MET A 384 3.07 2.29 11.73
CA MET A 384 1.98 1.91 12.66
C MET A 384 2.54 1.44 14.00
N THR A 385 3.55 0.56 14.01
CA THR A 385 4.15 0.05 15.25
C THR A 385 4.93 1.14 15.99
N LEU A 386 5.74 1.91 15.28
CA LEU A 386 6.49 3.02 15.88
C LEU A 386 5.59 4.18 16.29
N GLY A 387 4.53 4.45 15.51
CA GLY A 387 3.48 5.38 15.87
C GLY A 387 2.76 4.97 17.16
N GLY A 388 2.46 3.69 17.32
CA GLY A 388 1.91 3.12 18.56
C GLY A 388 2.83 3.35 19.77
N LEU A 389 4.13 3.16 19.59
CA LEU A 389 5.12 3.48 20.64
C LEU A 389 5.15 4.97 20.98
N ALA A 390 5.12 5.84 19.96
CA ALA A 390 5.11 7.28 20.16
C ALA A 390 3.86 7.76 20.94
N ILE A 391 2.70 7.19 20.62
CA ILE A 391 1.45 7.46 21.36
C ILE A 391 1.59 7.04 22.82
N GLY A 392 2.21 5.90 23.05
CA GLY A 392 2.32 5.27 24.35
C GLY A 392 3.39 5.88 25.27
N ILE A 393 4.31 6.73 24.76
CA ILE A 393 5.44 7.24 25.54
C ILE A 393 5.00 7.84 26.89
N GLY A 394 4.00 8.70 26.87
CA GLY A 394 3.46 9.29 28.09
C GLY A 394 2.82 8.27 29.02
N LEU A 395 2.17 7.25 28.47
CA LEU A 395 1.52 6.18 29.21
C LEU A 395 2.51 5.19 29.83
N PHE A 396 3.65 4.98 29.19
CA PHE A 396 4.65 4.00 29.66
C PHE A 396 5.33 4.44 30.96
N ALA A 397 5.40 5.75 31.19
CA ALA A 397 5.92 6.30 32.42
C ALA A 397 4.95 6.17 33.60
N ASP A 398 3.63 6.12 33.36
CA ASP A 398 2.61 6.24 34.41
C ASP A 398 2.74 5.25 35.55
N ALA A 399 2.88 3.96 35.23
CA ALA A 399 3.07 2.93 36.24
C ALA A 399 4.33 3.18 37.09
N SER A 400 5.41 3.56 36.43
CA SER A 400 6.69 3.86 37.11
C SER A 400 6.62 5.14 37.92
N VAL A 401 5.92 6.18 37.45
CA VAL A 401 5.67 7.42 38.21
C VAL A 401 4.97 7.09 39.52
N VAL A 402 3.87 6.35 39.44
CA VAL A 402 3.08 6.01 40.65
C VAL A 402 3.89 5.19 41.65
N VAL A 403 4.63 4.19 41.17
CA VAL A 403 5.47 3.35 42.03
C VAL A 403 6.59 4.14 42.68
N VAL A 404 7.33 4.89 41.88
CA VAL A 404 8.51 5.63 42.37
C VAL A 404 8.12 6.79 43.31
N GLU A 405 7.03 7.51 42.92
CA GLU A 405 6.49 8.58 43.77
C GLU A 405 6.00 8.05 45.12
N ASN A 406 5.29 6.91 45.11
CA ASN A 406 4.80 6.30 46.35
C ASN A 406 5.96 5.85 47.26
N ILE A 407 7.00 5.29 46.68
CA ILE A 407 8.24 4.93 47.42
C ILE A 407 8.89 6.20 47.99
N TYR A 408 9.05 7.24 47.20
CA TYR A 408 9.68 8.51 47.65
C TYR A 408 8.88 9.18 48.76
N ARG A 409 7.55 9.22 48.65
CA ARG A 409 6.66 9.77 49.66
C ARG A 409 6.78 9.02 50.99
N HIS A 410 6.67 7.70 50.97
CA HIS A 410 6.80 6.90 52.20
C HIS A 410 8.19 6.97 52.85
N LEU A 411 9.25 7.05 52.04
CA LEU A 411 10.58 7.27 52.56
C LEU A 411 10.75 8.65 53.19
N SER A 412 10.13 9.69 52.63
CA SER A 412 10.17 11.07 53.12
C SER A 412 9.33 11.26 54.37
N GLU A 413 8.18 10.58 54.45
CA GLU A 413 7.30 10.62 55.63
C GLU A 413 7.90 9.86 56.83
N ARG A 414 8.68 8.79 56.57
CA ARG A 414 9.28 7.92 57.61
C ARG A 414 10.77 7.70 57.38
N PRO A 415 11.61 8.75 57.52
CA PRO A 415 13.04 8.67 57.17
C PRO A 415 13.84 7.74 58.07
N GLN A 416 13.34 7.43 59.31
CA GLN A 416 13.99 6.56 60.28
C GLN A 416 13.61 5.07 60.13
N ALA A 417 12.63 4.73 59.31
CA ALA A 417 12.18 3.36 59.12
C ALA A 417 13.13 2.58 58.17
N HIS A 418 13.10 1.25 58.29
CA HIS A 418 13.93 0.39 57.47
C HIS A 418 13.51 0.46 55.98
N LYS A 419 14.45 0.89 55.15
CA LYS A 419 14.22 1.17 53.72
C LYS A 419 13.62 -0.01 52.98
N PHE A 420 14.07 -1.23 53.25
CA PHE A 420 13.55 -2.44 52.62
C PHE A 420 12.05 -2.61 52.86
N SER A 421 11.62 -2.48 54.12
CA SER A 421 10.22 -2.63 54.50
C SER A 421 9.32 -1.54 53.88
N ILE A 422 9.80 -0.31 53.83
CA ILE A 422 9.10 0.82 53.23
C ILE A 422 8.90 0.59 51.74
N VAL A 423 9.93 0.18 51.02
CA VAL A 423 9.81 -0.08 49.58
C VAL A 423 8.83 -1.23 49.30
N VAL A 424 8.87 -2.32 50.10
CA VAL A 424 7.90 -3.42 49.97
C VAL A 424 6.48 -2.94 50.19
N GLU A 425 6.25 -2.17 51.27
CA GLU A 425 4.94 -1.65 51.62
C GLU A 425 4.40 -0.69 50.52
N SER A 426 5.21 0.26 50.10
CA SER A 426 4.86 1.27 49.12
C SER A 426 4.47 0.68 47.77
N VAL A 427 5.24 -0.32 47.33
CA VAL A 427 4.93 -0.98 46.03
C VAL A 427 3.72 -1.88 46.15
N SER A 428 3.56 -2.60 47.29
CA SER A 428 2.40 -3.47 47.49
C SER A 428 1.09 -2.70 47.54
N GLU A 429 1.10 -1.46 48.03
CA GLU A 429 -0.07 -0.58 48.08
C GLU A 429 -0.60 -0.24 46.68
N VAL A 430 0.31 0.02 45.71
CA VAL A 430 -0.07 0.46 44.36
C VAL A 430 -0.12 -0.66 43.32
N LEU A 431 0.38 -1.84 43.65
CA LEU A 431 0.48 -2.96 42.71
C LEU A 431 -0.85 -3.31 42.07
N ARG A 432 -1.87 -3.52 42.87
CA ARG A 432 -3.20 -3.92 42.38
C ARG A 432 -3.91 -2.81 41.61
N PRO A 433 -4.01 -1.56 42.11
CA PRO A 433 -4.67 -0.48 41.40
C PRO A 433 -4.01 -0.14 40.05
N VAL A 434 -2.67 -0.08 40.01
CA VAL A 434 -1.94 0.26 38.79
C VAL A 434 -2.03 -0.86 37.76
N SER A 435 -1.84 -2.12 38.17
CA SER A 435 -1.98 -3.27 37.27
C SER A 435 -3.38 -3.36 36.66
N PHE A 436 -4.39 -3.08 37.47
CA PHE A 436 -5.78 -3.08 37.03
C PHE A 436 -6.06 -1.94 36.03
N ALA A 437 -5.61 -0.74 36.33
CA ALA A 437 -5.79 0.44 35.48
C ALA A 437 -5.10 0.26 34.12
N ILE A 438 -3.88 -0.23 34.10
CA ILE A 438 -3.19 -0.52 32.83
C ILE A 438 -3.83 -1.68 32.09
N GLY A 439 -4.30 -2.69 32.82
CA GLY A 439 -5.08 -3.79 32.25
C GLY A 439 -6.34 -3.31 31.53
N ILE A 440 -7.04 -2.32 32.06
CA ILE A 440 -8.16 -1.66 31.39
C ILE A 440 -7.73 -1.04 30.06
N ILE A 441 -6.63 -0.27 30.05
CA ILE A 441 -6.13 0.36 28.83
C ILE A 441 -5.75 -0.71 27.79
N MET A 442 -5.07 -1.78 28.19
CA MET A 442 -4.75 -2.89 27.28
C MET A 442 -5.99 -3.52 26.65
N LEU A 443 -7.02 -3.75 27.43
CA LEU A 443 -8.26 -4.40 26.99
C LEU A 443 -9.12 -3.52 26.08
N VAL A 444 -9.02 -2.21 26.20
CA VAL A 444 -9.67 -1.25 25.29
C VAL A 444 -9.21 -1.42 23.84
N PHE A 445 -7.97 -1.82 23.63
CA PHE A 445 -7.42 -2.07 22.30
C PHE A 445 -7.81 -3.44 21.70
N LEU A 446 -8.28 -4.40 22.51
CA LEU A 446 -8.63 -5.73 22.01
C LEU A 446 -9.67 -5.73 20.88
N PRO A 447 -10.74 -4.91 20.92
CA PRO A 447 -11.73 -4.89 19.85
C PRO A 447 -11.16 -4.50 18.48
N ILE A 448 -10.01 -3.81 18.41
CA ILE A 448 -9.33 -3.48 17.15
C ILE A 448 -8.89 -4.75 16.40
N PHE A 449 -8.65 -5.85 17.11
CA PHE A 449 -8.33 -7.14 16.48
C PHE A 449 -9.50 -7.74 15.68
N SER A 450 -10.70 -7.20 15.82
CA SER A 450 -11.85 -7.55 14.99
C SER A 450 -11.83 -6.91 13.61
N PHE A 451 -10.93 -5.95 13.35
CA PHE A 451 -10.79 -5.35 12.04
C PHE A 451 -10.31 -6.41 11.03
N GLU A 452 -10.85 -6.34 9.83
CA GLU A 452 -10.54 -7.25 8.73
C GLU A 452 -9.91 -6.48 7.57
N SER A 453 -9.42 -7.22 6.58
CA SER A 453 -8.85 -6.62 5.37
C SER A 453 -7.71 -5.64 5.67
N VAL A 454 -7.68 -4.51 5.01
CA VAL A 454 -6.58 -3.52 5.10
C VAL A 454 -6.57 -2.81 6.45
N GLU A 455 -7.73 -2.46 6.97
CA GLU A 455 -7.85 -1.83 8.30
C GLU A 455 -7.23 -2.73 9.37
N GLY A 456 -7.49 -4.04 9.29
CA GLY A 456 -6.88 -5.00 10.18
C GLY A 456 -5.36 -5.06 10.05
N LYS A 457 -4.85 -5.07 8.81
CA LYS A 457 -3.40 -5.11 8.55
C LYS A 457 -2.67 -3.88 9.06
N TYR A 458 -3.29 -2.70 9.01
CA TYR A 458 -2.69 -1.46 9.51
C TYR A 458 -2.81 -1.30 11.03
N TYR A 459 -3.99 -1.53 11.60
CA TYR A 459 -4.25 -1.15 12.99
C TYR A 459 -4.04 -2.27 14.02
N LYS A 460 -4.06 -3.54 13.63
CA LYS A 460 -3.69 -4.64 14.53
C LYS A 460 -2.24 -4.56 15.02
N PRO A 461 -1.24 -4.29 14.17
CA PRO A 461 0.13 -4.08 14.63
C PRO A 461 0.26 -2.90 15.60
N LEU A 462 -0.43 -1.80 15.36
CA LEU A 462 -0.46 -0.64 16.25
C LEU A 462 -1.04 -1.02 17.62
N ALA A 463 -2.21 -1.66 17.65
CA ALA A 463 -2.86 -2.08 18.89
C ALA A 463 -1.99 -3.09 19.67
N LEU A 464 -1.44 -4.09 18.98
CA LEU A 464 -0.56 -5.08 19.59
C LEU A 464 0.70 -4.45 20.17
N THR A 465 1.30 -3.50 19.49
CA THR A 465 2.49 -2.79 19.96
C THR A 465 2.19 -1.98 21.23
N ILE A 466 1.05 -1.29 21.29
CA ILE A 466 0.62 -0.57 22.50
C ILE A 466 0.38 -1.54 23.66
N ILE A 467 -0.30 -2.65 23.42
CA ILE A 467 -0.56 -3.68 24.46
C ILE A 467 0.77 -4.25 24.99
N LEU A 468 1.68 -4.61 24.10
CA LEU A 468 3.01 -5.13 24.50
C LEU A 468 3.82 -4.10 25.27
N ALA A 469 3.77 -2.84 24.86
CA ALA A 469 4.47 -1.75 25.54
C ALA A 469 3.87 -1.47 26.93
N LEU A 470 2.56 -1.49 27.06
CA LEU A 470 1.90 -1.35 28.37
C LEU A 470 2.22 -2.54 29.29
N PHE A 471 2.23 -3.75 28.76
CA PHE A 471 2.67 -4.92 29.52
C PHE A 471 4.13 -4.77 29.96
N SER A 472 5.01 -4.34 29.05
CA SER A 472 6.41 -4.07 29.33
C SER A 472 6.58 -2.99 30.40
N SER A 473 5.73 -1.95 30.41
CA SER A 473 5.74 -0.90 31.42
C SER A 473 5.40 -1.43 32.81
N LEU A 474 4.50 -2.40 32.92
CA LEU A 474 4.22 -3.08 34.19
C LEU A 474 5.43 -3.89 34.69
N VAL A 475 6.09 -4.60 33.79
CA VAL A 475 7.32 -5.33 34.14
C VAL A 475 8.39 -4.37 34.65
N VAL A 476 8.59 -3.25 33.97
CA VAL A 476 9.55 -2.22 34.41
C VAL A 476 9.15 -1.64 35.77
N ALA A 477 7.90 -1.26 35.94
CA ALA A 477 7.39 -0.62 37.16
C ALA A 477 7.45 -1.51 38.39
N PHE A 478 7.20 -2.81 38.26
CA PHE A 478 7.12 -3.72 39.40
C PHE A 478 8.33 -4.64 39.59
N LEU A 479 9.14 -4.82 38.57
CA LEU A 479 10.37 -5.63 38.68
C LEU A 479 11.62 -4.77 38.83
N PHE A 480 11.82 -3.78 37.98
CA PHE A 480 13.06 -2.99 37.92
C PHE A 480 12.99 -1.72 38.77
N MET A 481 11.90 -0.96 38.73
CA MET A 481 11.82 0.32 39.45
C MET A 481 11.94 0.17 40.98
N PRO A 482 11.33 -0.82 41.64
CA PRO A 482 11.50 -0.99 43.08
C PRO A 482 12.95 -1.25 43.47
N VAL A 483 13.65 -2.06 42.69
CA VAL A 483 15.08 -2.38 42.92
C VAL A 483 15.97 -1.17 42.72
N LEU A 484 15.78 -0.44 41.63
CA LEU A 484 16.53 0.78 41.34
C LEU A 484 16.22 1.87 42.37
N SER A 485 14.95 2.02 42.77
CA SER A 485 14.54 2.95 43.84
C SER A 485 15.19 2.66 45.16
N TYR A 486 15.35 1.37 45.52
CA TYR A 486 16.05 0.98 46.73
C TYR A 486 17.50 1.50 46.78
N TYR A 487 18.21 1.48 45.65
CA TYR A 487 19.57 1.96 45.55
C TYR A 487 19.70 3.48 45.41
N VAL A 488 18.81 4.11 44.65
CA VAL A 488 18.96 5.50 44.18
C VAL A 488 18.26 6.52 45.06
N ILE A 489 17.02 6.22 45.53
CA ILE A 489 16.18 7.19 46.24
C ILE A 489 16.67 7.40 47.67
N LYS A 490 16.72 8.68 48.09
CA LYS A 490 16.97 9.11 49.44
C LYS A 490 15.76 9.94 49.93
N PRO A 491 15.46 9.92 51.26
CA PRO A 491 14.47 10.80 51.85
C PRO A 491 14.75 12.28 51.53
N GLY A 492 13.70 13.05 51.24
CA GLY A 492 13.82 14.47 50.92
C GLY A 492 12.55 15.25 51.28
N ARG A 493 12.40 16.44 50.72
CA ARG A 493 11.17 17.24 50.91
C ARG A 493 10.06 16.68 50.07
N GLU A 494 8.88 16.52 50.66
CA GLU A 494 7.70 15.97 49.97
C GLU A 494 7.21 16.82 48.80
N GLU A 495 7.19 18.15 48.96
CA GLU A 495 6.63 19.06 47.99
C GLU A 495 7.43 20.36 47.86
N THR A 496 7.41 20.90 46.62
CA THR A 496 7.91 22.26 46.33
C THR A 496 6.92 23.33 46.80
N TYR A 497 7.39 24.52 47.09
CA TYR A 497 6.56 25.68 47.42
C TYR A 497 5.53 25.97 46.29
N LEU A 498 5.98 25.87 45.05
CA LEU A 498 5.13 26.12 43.88
C LEU A 498 3.97 25.10 43.77
N PHE A 499 4.25 23.81 43.98
CA PHE A 499 3.22 22.77 43.93
C PHE A 499 2.25 22.88 45.11
N LYS A 500 2.73 23.22 46.31
CA LYS A 500 1.90 23.47 47.47
C LYS A 500 0.92 24.57 47.22
N ARG A 501 1.36 25.72 46.64
CA ARG A 501 0.51 26.83 46.26
C ARG A 501 -0.52 26.42 45.17
N LEU A 502 -0.12 25.66 44.20
CA LEU A 502 -1.02 25.13 43.16
C LEU A 502 -2.11 24.26 43.79
N ARG A 503 -1.75 23.37 44.70
CA ARG A 503 -2.70 22.53 45.42
C ARG A 503 -3.69 23.32 46.25
N GLU A 504 -3.22 24.32 46.96
CA GLU A 504 -4.07 25.23 47.76
C GLU A 504 -5.06 25.99 46.87
N MET A 505 -4.59 26.52 45.75
CA MET A 505 -5.47 27.16 44.74
C MET A 505 -6.52 26.15 44.21
N TYR A 506 -6.12 24.92 43.91
CA TYR A 506 -7.04 23.89 43.44
C TYR A 506 -8.11 23.53 44.46
N ILE A 507 -7.72 23.33 45.74
CA ILE A 507 -8.66 23.07 46.82
C ILE A 507 -9.67 24.23 46.97
N THR A 508 -9.20 25.47 46.95
CA THR A 508 -10.07 26.66 46.99
C THR A 508 -11.03 26.68 45.80
N LEU A 509 -10.55 26.39 44.63
CA LEU A 509 -11.38 26.32 43.41
C LEU A 509 -12.45 25.23 43.55
N LEU A 510 -12.06 24.05 44.02
CA LEU A 510 -12.94 22.92 44.20
C LEU A 510 -14.02 23.22 45.24
N GLU A 511 -13.68 23.79 46.36
CA GLU A 511 -14.65 24.24 47.39
C GLU A 511 -15.63 25.27 46.85
N LYS A 512 -15.18 26.23 46.06
CA LYS A 512 -16.08 27.19 45.36
C LYS A 512 -16.99 26.45 44.38
N SER A 513 -16.47 25.44 43.67
CA SER A 513 -17.23 24.68 42.71
C SER A 513 -18.38 23.89 43.35
N PHE A 514 -18.25 23.44 44.61
CA PHE A 514 -19.35 22.83 45.34
C PHE A 514 -20.55 23.75 45.51
N LYS A 515 -20.32 25.07 45.60
CA LYS A 515 -21.40 26.06 45.74
C LYS A 515 -22.20 26.25 44.44
N VAL A 516 -21.55 26.11 43.30
CA VAL A 516 -22.15 26.32 41.96
C VAL A 516 -22.31 24.97 41.17
N ARG A 517 -22.34 23.87 41.88
CA ARG A 517 -22.31 22.49 41.29
C ARG A 517 -23.37 22.29 40.21
N SER A 518 -24.59 22.72 40.40
CA SER A 518 -25.67 22.52 39.43
C SER A 518 -25.39 23.23 38.11
N PHE A 519 -24.83 24.43 38.18
CA PHE A 519 -24.41 25.19 36.99
C PHE A 519 -23.28 24.47 36.25
N LEU A 520 -22.26 24.03 36.98
CA LEU A 520 -21.10 23.32 36.38
C LEU A 520 -21.51 22.00 35.73
N LEU A 521 -22.37 21.21 36.37
CA LEU A 521 -22.89 19.97 35.81
C LEU A 521 -23.72 20.19 34.53
N THR A 522 -24.57 21.23 34.54
CA THR A 522 -25.37 21.59 33.37
C THR A 522 -24.51 22.13 32.23
N ALA A 523 -23.50 22.93 32.54
CA ALA A 523 -22.55 23.45 31.57
C ALA A 523 -21.73 22.31 30.92
N THR A 524 -21.28 21.37 31.72
CA THR A 524 -20.55 20.19 31.20
C THR A 524 -21.42 19.31 30.28
N LEU A 525 -22.67 19.11 30.67
CA LEU A 525 -23.65 18.40 29.85
C LEU A 525 -23.91 19.15 28.52
N GLY A 526 -24.04 20.47 28.60
CA GLY A 526 -24.17 21.34 27.42
C GLY A 526 -22.97 21.26 26.48
N LEU A 527 -21.77 21.26 27.03
CA LEU A 527 -20.53 21.06 26.24
C LEU A 527 -20.47 19.71 25.58
N PHE A 528 -20.92 18.67 26.27
CA PHE A 528 -20.97 17.33 25.68
C PHE A 528 -21.93 17.26 24.48
N PHE A 529 -23.14 17.81 24.62
CA PHE A 529 -24.08 17.85 23.49
C PHE A 529 -23.59 18.76 22.35
N LEU A 530 -22.92 19.87 22.67
CA LEU A 530 -22.26 20.68 21.67
C LEU A 530 -21.18 19.90 20.92
N SER A 531 -20.38 19.12 21.64
CA SER A 531 -19.36 18.28 21.01
C SER A 531 -19.97 17.22 20.08
N LEU A 532 -21.08 16.59 20.47
CA LEU A 532 -21.80 15.66 19.60
C LEU A 532 -22.37 16.35 18.34
N PHE A 533 -22.89 17.57 18.51
CA PHE A 533 -23.34 18.38 17.37
C PHE A 533 -22.18 18.72 16.43
N LEU A 534 -21.03 19.13 16.97
CA LEU A 534 -19.84 19.41 16.15
C LEU A 534 -19.32 18.15 15.46
N LEU A 535 -19.36 16.99 16.12
CA LEU A 535 -18.99 15.72 15.52
C LEU A 535 -19.83 15.41 14.26
N SER A 536 -21.12 15.76 14.27
CA SER A 536 -21.96 15.59 13.09
C SER A 536 -21.62 16.54 11.93
N ARG A 537 -20.84 17.57 12.18
CA ARG A 537 -20.35 18.55 11.19
C ARG A 537 -18.94 18.28 10.70
N ILE A 538 -18.22 17.42 11.38
CA ILE A 538 -16.88 17.00 10.95
C ILE A 538 -17.04 16.02 9.79
N GLY A 539 -16.29 16.27 8.70
CA GLY A 539 -16.22 15.37 7.57
C GLY A 539 -15.56 14.05 7.93
N THR A 540 -15.76 13.04 7.09
CA THR A 540 -15.20 11.71 7.29
C THR A 540 -14.25 11.32 6.15
N GLU A 541 -13.17 10.63 6.48
CA GLU A 541 -12.19 10.08 5.52
C GLU A 541 -11.65 8.74 6.02
N PHE A 542 -11.01 7.97 5.14
CA PHE A 542 -10.37 6.73 5.56
C PHE A 542 -9.08 6.99 6.34
N ALA A 543 -8.12 7.64 5.70
CA ALA A 543 -6.87 8.08 6.30
C ALA A 543 -6.35 9.31 5.55
N PRO A 544 -5.61 10.22 6.22
CA PRO A 544 -4.93 11.32 5.54
C PRO A 544 -3.91 10.81 4.53
N GLN A 545 -3.75 11.53 3.42
CA GLN A 545 -2.75 11.21 2.41
C GLN A 545 -1.34 11.48 2.93
N LEU A 546 -0.44 10.56 2.63
CA LEU A 546 0.99 10.72 2.92
C LEU A 546 1.65 11.67 1.93
N GLU A 547 2.71 12.34 2.38
CA GLU A 547 3.63 13.07 1.51
C GLU A 547 4.84 12.19 1.16
N GLU A 548 4.87 11.70 -0.07
CA GLU A 548 5.89 10.74 -0.52
C GLU A 548 7.14 11.40 -1.10
N GLY A 549 7.12 12.74 -1.33
CA GLY A 549 8.20 13.45 -2.01
C GLY A 549 8.30 13.14 -3.51
N ALA A 550 7.28 12.54 -4.08
CA ALA A 550 7.14 12.26 -5.49
C ALA A 550 5.69 12.50 -5.93
N LEU A 551 5.52 12.94 -7.15
CA LEU A 551 4.22 13.08 -7.78
C LEU A 551 4.08 12.06 -8.90
N LEU A 552 2.91 11.47 -9.04
CA LEU A 552 2.56 10.57 -10.13
C LEU A 552 1.44 11.19 -10.97
N VAL A 553 1.71 11.40 -12.23
CA VAL A 553 0.73 11.87 -13.22
C VAL A 553 0.30 10.68 -14.07
N LYS A 554 -0.99 10.36 -14.02
CA LYS A 554 -1.61 9.37 -14.90
C LYS A 554 -2.17 10.11 -16.09
N SER A 555 -1.82 9.68 -17.30
CA SER A 555 -2.33 10.23 -18.54
C SER A 555 -3.17 9.19 -19.25
N PHE A 556 -4.40 9.55 -19.58
CA PHE A 556 -5.36 8.72 -20.27
C PHE A 556 -5.56 9.25 -21.69
N LEU A 557 -5.17 8.44 -22.67
CA LEU A 557 -5.18 8.79 -24.08
C LEU A 557 -6.30 8.06 -24.82
N ASN A 558 -6.53 8.46 -26.06
CA ASN A 558 -7.46 7.74 -26.93
C ASN A 558 -7.04 6.27 -27.07
N PRO A 559 -8.00 5.31 -27.03
CA PRO A 559 -7.71 3.88 -27.19
C PRO A 559 -6.93 3.50 -28.46
N ASN A 560 -6.97 4.34 -29.48
CA ASN A 560 -6.30 4.13 -30.77
C ASN A 560 -4.91 4.78 -30.86
N VAL A 561 -4.41 5.31 -29.77
CA VAL A 561 -3.10 5.95 -29.74
C VAL A 561 -1.98 4.99 -30.20
N SER A 562 -1.05 5.51 -31.00
CA SER A 562 0.16 4.79 -31.37
C SER A 562 1.21 4.88 -30.27
N LEU A 563 2.18 3.97 -30.28
CA LEU A 563 3.31 4.02 -29.34
C LEU A 563 4.09 5.34 -29.46
N GLU A 564 4.30 5.83 -30.66
CA GLU A 564 5.05 7.08 -30.91
C GLU A 564 4.30 8.30 -30.33
N GLU A 565 2.98 8.36 -30.50
CA GLU A 565 2.18 9.43 -29.91
C GLU A 565 2.13 9.33 -28.38
N ALA A 566 2.02 8.13 -27.83
CA ALA A 566 2.11 7.93 -26.39
C ALA A 566 3.46 8.39 -25.81
N LYS A 567 4.58 8.08 -26.49
CA LYS A 567 5.91 8.59 -26.13
C LYS A 567 5.99 10.12 -26.23
N ARG A 568 5.37 10.72 -27.24
CA ARG A 568 5.32 12.18 -27.39
C ARG A 568 4.57 12.84 -26.22
N VAL A 569 3.43 12.29 -25.81
CA VAL A 569 2.68 12.79 -24.67
C VAL A 569 3.50 12.64 -23.38
N ALA A 570 4.09 11.48 -23.13
CA ALA A 570 4.97 11.27 -21.99
C ALA A 570 6.10 12.31 -21.95
N LYS A 571 6.76 12.56 -23.09
CA LYS A 571 7.81 13.56 -23.22
C LYS A 571 7.32 14.96 -22.83
N VAL A 572 6.15 15.37 -23.30
CA VAL A 572 5.59 16.69 -22.97
C VAL A 572 5.33 16.82 -21.48
N VAL A 573 4.76 15.79 -20.82
CA VAL A 573 4.53 15.79 -19.39
C VAL A 573 5.84 15.87 -18.61
N GLU A 574 6.82 15.05 -18.99
CA GLU A 574 8.15 15.01 -18.36
C GLU A 574 8.89 16.34 -18.49
N GLU A 575 8.96 16.90 -19.68
CA GLU A 575 9.65 18.17 -19.95
C GLU A 575 8.96 19.36 -19.25
N THR A 576 7.62 19.38 -19.21
CA THR A 576 6.86 20.40 -18.48
C THR A 576 7.18 20.39 -16.98
N ALA A 577 7.30 19.20 -16.39
CA ALA A 577 7.68 19.07 -14.99
C ALA A 577 9.14 19.47 -14.74
N LEU A 578 10.06 19.15 -15.65
CA LEU A 578 11.49 19.47 -15.55
C LEU A 578 11.80 20.98 -15.64
N GLU A 579 10.88 21.82 -16.07
CA GLU A 579 11.04 23.28 -16.02
C GLU A 579 11.18 23.83 -14.60
N TYR A 580 10.75 23.06 -13.59
CA TYR A 580 10.81 23.45 -12.19
C TYR A 580 12.09 22.92 -11.54
N PRO A 581 12.90 23.78 -10.90
CA PRO A 581 14.19 23.38 -10.32
C PRO A 581 14.08 22.42 -9.14
N GLU A 582 12.89 22.26 -8.59
CA GLU A 582 12.58 21.30 -7.53
C GLU A 582 12.43 19.86 -8.03
N VAL A 583 12.26 19.67 -9.34
CA VAL A 583 12.17 18.34 -9.96
C VAL A 583 13.56 17.80 -10.18
N VAL A 584 13.86 16.66 -9.61
CA VAL A 584 15.16 15.98 -9.75
C VAL A 584 15.24 15.23 -11.08
N ARG A 585 14.19 14.47 -11.39
CA ARG A 585 14.04 13.68 -12.61
C ARG A 585 12.59 13.33 -12.86
N THR A 586 12.33 12.97 -14.12
CA THR A 586 11.03 12.44 -14.53
C THR A 586 11.22 11.16 -15.33
N PHE A 587 10.35 10.21 -15.17
CA PHE A 587 10.32 8.99 -15.99
C PHE A 587 8.90 8.47 -16.12
N SER A 588 8.61 7.78 -17.22
CA SER A 588 7.27 7.27 -17.48
C SER A 588 7.26 5.81 -17.86
N ASN A 589 6.25 5.10 -17.35
CA ASN A 589 5.84 3.80 -17.82
C ASN A 589 4.70 4.00 -18.82
N ILE A 590 4.88 3.60 -20.06
CA ILE A 590 3.88 3.66 -21.12
C ILE A 590 3.36 2.25 -21.36
N GLY A 591 2.05 2.06 -21.30
CA GLY A 591 1.44 0.78 -21.53
C GLY A 591 1.93 -0.31 -20.56
N ARG A 592 2.10 -1.53 -21.07
CA ARG A 592 2.49 -2.69 -20.26
C ARG A 592 3.93 -3.12 -20.49
N ALA A 593 4.57 -3.62 -19.43
CA ALA A 593 5.82 -4.36 -19.50
C ALA A 593 5.59 -5.80 -20.00
N GLU A 594 6.68 -6.53 -20.14
CA GLU A 594 6.66 -7.98 -20.41
C GLU A 594 5.88 -8.76 -19.33
N VAL A 595 6.08 -8.38 -18.07
CA VAL A 595 5.32 -8.88 -16.91
C VAL A 595 4.82 -7.68 -16.14
N GLY A 596 3.53 -7.60 -15.86
CA GLY A 596 2.99 -6.46 -15.10
C GLY A 596 1.48 -6.31 -15.23
N GLU A 597 1.02 -5.09 -15.11
CA GLU A 597 -0.40 -4.75 -15.10
C GLU A 597 -1.03 -4.83 -16.49
N PRO A 598 -2.35 -5.09 -16.55
CA PRO A 598 -3.09 -5.20 -17.81
C PRO A 598 -3.45 -3.81 -18.38
N GLU A 599 -2.43 -3.05 -18.77
CA GLU A 599 -2.59 -1.72 -19.37
C GLU A 599 -2.24 -1.72 -20.87
N ASP A 600 -2.76 -0.75 -21.59
CA ASP A 600 -2.47 -0.55 -23.01
C ASP A 600 -1.77 0.81 -23.24
N LEU A 601 -1.34 1.09 -24.45
CA LEU A 601 -0.64 2.32 -24.84
C LEU A 601 -1.41 3.61 -24.53
N SER A 602 -2.71 3.52 -24.33
CA SER A 602 -3.57 4.64 -23.93
C SER A 602 -3.40 5.06 -22.45
N TYR A 603 -2.57 4.36 -21.70
CA TYR A 603 -2.32 4.66 -20.30
C TYR A 603 -0.83 4.88 -20.02
N ILE A 604 -0.50 6.01 -19.39
CA ILE A 604 0.87 6.40 -19.06
C ILE A 604 0.93 6.78 -17.58
N GLU A 605 1.93 6.27 -16.87
CA GLU A 605 2.29 6.67 -15.50
C GLU A 605 3.59 7.46 -15.54
N THR A 606 3.53 8.77 -15.30
CA THR A 606 4.73 9.62 -15.23
C THR A 606 5.08 9.90 -13.77
N PHE A 607 6.24 9.46 -13.36
CA PHE A 607 6.84 9.70 -12.05
C PHE A 607 7.65 10.98 -12.08
N ILE A 608 7.36 11.88 -11.15
CA ILE A 608 8.08 13.15 -10.97
C ILE A 608 8.72 13.12 -9.59
N ILE A 609 10.02 12.97 -9.55
CA ILE A 609 10.79 12.91 -8.30
C ILE A 609 11.17 14.31 -7.86
N LEU A 610 10.77 14.69 -6.66
CA LEU A 610 10.97 16.01 -6.11
C LEU A 610 12.16 16.04 -5.13
N LYS A 611 12.77 17.21 -5.00
CA LYS A 611 13.71 17.52 -3.91
C LYS A 611 12.99 17.50 -2.57
N PRO A 612 13.71 17.41 -1.45
CA PRO A 612 13.10 17.57 -0.12
C PRO A 612 12.27 18.86 -0.01
N ALA A 613 11.16 18.81 0.72
CA ALA A 613 10.21 19.92 0.80
C ALA A 613 10.83 21.23 1.33
N GLU A 614 11.88 21.13 2.13
CA GLU A 614 12.61 22.29 2.65
C GLU A 614 13.34 23.10 1.55
N GLU A 615 13.60 22.47 0.39
CA GLU A 615 14.28 23.09 -0.75
C GLU A 615 13.33 23.70 -1.78
N TRP A 616 12.01 23.58 -1.58
CA TRP A 616 11.03 24.11 -2.52
C TRP A 616 10.93 25.64 -2.44
N LYS A 617 10.99 26.29 -3.61
CA LYS A 617 10.92 27.75 -3.76
C LYS A 617 9.78 28.20 -4.68
N SER A 618 9.52 27.45 -5.73
CA SER A 618 8.52 27.79 -6.75
C SER A 618 7.07 27.52 -6.28
N PHE A 619 6.91 26.65 -5.31
CA PHE A 619 5.63 26.28 -4.71
C PHE A 619 5.83 25.91 -3.23
N LYS A 620 4.76 26.00 -2.44
CA LYS A 620 4.79 25.78 -0.98
C LYS A 620 4.35 24.37 -0.58
N SER A 621 3.60 23.70 -1.45
CA SER A 621 3.07 22.36 -1.20
C SER A 621 3.00 21.56 -2.49
N ARG A 622 2.98 20.23 -2.36
CA ARG A 622 2.74 19.31 -3.48
C ARG A 622 1.42 19.63 -4.20
N GLN A 623 0.38 19.95 -3.45
CA GLN A 623 -0.93 20.27 -3.99
C GLN A 623 -0.93 21.54 -4.85
N GLU A 624 -0.14 22.53 -4.46
CA GLU A 624 0.08 23.74 -5.27
C GLU A 624 0.79 23.37 -6.59
N PHE A 625 1.79 22.51 -6.51
CA PHE A 625 2.50 22.03 -7.71
C PHE A 625 1.57 21.19 -8.61
N GLU A 626 0.75 20.33 -8.06
CA GLU A 626 -0.28 19.61 -8.81
C GLU A 626 -1.22 20.56 -9.57
N ASN A 627 -1.68 21.62 -8.93
CA ASN A 627 -2.56 22.59 -9.57
C ASN A 627 -1.85 23.33 -10.71
N ILE A 628 -0.59 23.72 -10.49
CA ILE A 628 0.23 24.35 -11.54
C ILE A 628 0.40 23.42 -12.74
N LEU A 629 0.75 22.17 -12.51
CA LEU A 629 0.87 21.18 -13.60
C LEU A 629 -0.46 20.89 -14.28
N ARG A 630 -1.54 20.80 -13.52
CA ARG A 630 -2.90 20.58 -14.07
C ARG A 630 -3.26 21.67 -15.05
N GLU A 631 -3.12 22.96 -14.68
CA GLU A 631 -3.39 24.10 -15.56
C GLU A 631 -2.53 24.08 -16.84
N ARG A 632 -1.27 23.70 -16.73
CA ARG A 632 -0.36 23.64 -17.87
C ARG A 632 -0.63 22.47 -18.81
N LEU A 633 -1.08 21.33 -18.27
CA LEU A 633 -1.31 20.12 -19.05
C LEU A 633 -2.73 20.04 -19.62
N GLU A 634 -3.71 20.74 -19.06
CA GLU A 634 -5.10 20.78 -19.56
C GLU A 634 -5.22 21.26 -21.02
N GLY A 635 -4.21 21.95 -21.54
CA GLY A 635 -4.17 22.38 -22.92
C GLY A 635 -3.81 21.31 -23.96
N ILE A 636 -3.50 20.07 -23.53
CA ILE A 636 -3.14 18.96 -24.44
C ILE A 636 -4.43 18.27 -24.93
N PRO A 637 -4.77 18.39 -26.24
CA PRO A 637 -6.01 17.84 -26.74
C PRO A 637 -6.04 16.30 -26.66
N GLY A 638 -7.17 15.73 -26.24
CA GLY A 638 -7.41 14.29 -26.25
C GLY A 638 -6.64 13.51 -25.18
N VAL A 639 -6.13 14.18 -24.16
CA VAL A 639 -5.50 13.55 -22.99
C VAL A 639 -6.17 14.06 -21.72
N GLU A 640 -6.57 13.13 -20.87
CA GLU A 640 -7.05 13.43 -19.52
C GLU A 640 -5.98 13.08 -18.50
N PHE A 641 -5.83 13.92 -17.49
CA PHE A 641 -4.79 13.77 -16.48
C PHE A 641 -5.39 13.54 -15.10
N SER A 642 -4.74 12.66 -14.33
CA SER A 642 -5.07 12.43 -12.94
C SER A 642 -3.78 12.44 -12.12
N PHE A 643 -3.82 13.10 -10.98
CA PHE A 643 -2.66 13.33 -10.12
C PHE A 643 -2.77 12.54 -8.83
N THR A 644 -1.71 11.87 -8.46
CA THR A 644 -1.61 11.06 -7.25
C THR A 644 -0.14 10.94 -6.83
N GLN A 645 0.15 10.01 -5.93
CA GLN A 645 1.49 9.66 -5.51
C GLN A 645 1.75 8.17 -5.73
N PRO A 646 3.01 7.74 -5.89
CA PRO A 646 3.33 6.36 -6.27
C PRO A 646 2.76 5.27 -5.33
N ILE A 647 2.98 5.40 -4.02
CA ILE A 647 2.49 4.42 -3.05
C ILE A 647 0.98 4.57 -2.83
N GLN A 648 0.48 5.81 -2.78
CA GLN A 648 -0.95 6.07 -2.63
C GLN A 648 -1.76 5.41 -3.74
N MET A 649 -1.30 5.54 -5.00
CA MET A 649 -1.95 4.89 -6.13
C MET A 649 -2.00 3.36 -5.96
N ARG A 650 -0.90 2.75 -5.52
CA ARG A 650 -0.84 1.30 -5.30
C ARG A 650 -1.77 0.84 -4.18
N ILE A 651 -1.86 1.62 -3.12
CA ILE A 651 -2.80 1.33 -2.03
C ILE A 651 -4.24 1.39 -2.55
N ASP A 652 -4.60 2.43 -3.30
CA ASP A 652 -5.94 2.57 -3.87
C ASP A 652 -6.29 1.40 -4.82
N GLU A 653 -5.35 1.00 -5.66
CA GLU A 653 -5.49 -0.13 -6.56
C GLU A 653 -5.67 -1.47 -5.84
N LEU A 654 -4.86 -1.74 -4.82
CA LEU A 654 -4.96 -2.97 -4.04
C LEU A 654 -6.30 -3.10 -3.33
N LEU A 655 -6.84 -1.99 -2.84
CA LEU A 655 -8.06 -1.95 -2.06
C LEU A 655 -9.31 -2.17 -2.94
N SER A 656 -9.36 -1.53 -4.08
CA SER A 656 -10.57 -1.45 -4.90
C SER A 656 -10.43 -2.06 -6.28
N GLY A 657 -9.20 -2.37 -6.70
CA GLY A 657 -8.88 -2.71 -8.08
C GLY A 657 -8.89 -1.50 -9.01
N VAL A 658 -8.87 -0.28 -8.46
CA VAL A 658 -8.97 0.98 -9.20
C VAL A 658 -7.95 1.97 -8.66
N LYS A 659 -7.26 2.66 -9.54
CA LYS A 659 -6.17 3.59 -9.23
C LYS A 659 -6.67 5.01 -8.89
N SER A 660 -7.76 5.15 -8.13
CA SER A 660 -8.37 6.44 -7.77
C SER A 660 -9.04 6.41 -6.41
N THR A 661 -9.24 7.59 -5.83
CA THR A 661 -9.86 7.75 -4.50
C THR A 661 -11.30 7.26 -4.45
N VAL A 662 -12.08 7.56 -5.51
CA VAL A 662 -13.47 7.13 -5.66
C VAL A 662 -13.63 6.39 -6.96
N ALA A 663 -14.23 5.21 -6.89
CA ALA A 663 -14.59 4.38 -8.02
C ALA A 663 -16.09 4.12 -8.01
N ILE A 664 -16.74 4.39 -9.14
CA ILE A 664 -18.15 4.09 -9.33
C ILE A 664 -18.24 3.03 -10.41
N LYS A 665 -18.65 1.83 -10.03
CA LYS A 665 -18.79 0.69 -10.92
C LYS A 665 -20.24 0.53 -11.35
N VAL A 666 -20.48 0.52 -12.65
CA VAL A 666 -21.80 0.30 -13.23
C VAL A 666 -21.85 -1.11 -13.78
N PHE A 667 -22.59 -1.99 -13.14
CA PHE A 667 -22.73 -3.39 -13.51
C PHE A 667 -23.90 -3.63 -14.45
N GLY A 668 -23.70 -4.51 -15.42
CA GLY A 668 -24.73 -4.93 -16.36
C GLY A 668 -24.17 -5.85 -17.46
N ASP A 669 -25.06 -6.44 -18.24
CA ASP A 669 -24.66 -7.41 -19.27
C ASP A 669 -24.24 -6.74 -20.59
N ASP A 670 -24.90 -5.65 -20.98
CA ASP A 670 -24.64 -4.95 -22.24
C ASP A 670 -23.55 -3.88 -22.04
N LEU A 671 -22.40 -4.09 -22.68
CA LEU A 671 -21.23 -3.19 -22.60
C LEU A 671 -21.54 -1.77 -23.08
N LYS A 672 -22.33 -1.59 -24.12
CA LYS A 672 -22.68 -0.26 -24.62
C LYS A 672 -23.54 0.49 -23.61
N LYS A 673 -24.51 -0.19 -23.04
CA LYS A 673 -25.44 0.37 -22.07
C LYS A 673 -24.79 0.75 -20.76
N ILE A 674 -23.89 -0.09 -20.23
CA ILE A 674 -23.13 0.26 -19.02
C ILE A 674 -22.21 1.44 -19.25
N ASN A 675 -21.60 1.57 -20.43
CA ASN A 675 -20.76 2.73 -20.77
C ASN A 675 -21.59 4.01 -20.92
N GLU A 676 -22.78 3.96 -21.55
CA GLU A 676 -23.69 5.11 -21.63
C GLU A 676 -24.11 5.61 -20.24
N ILE A 677 -24.43 4.69 -19.34
CA ILE A 677 -24.77 5.03 -17.95
C ILE A 677 -23.55 5.62 -17.25
N ALA A 678 -22.36 5.06 -17.45
CA ALA A 678 -21.13 5.56 -16.85
C ALA A 678 -20.81 6.99 -17.28
N TYR A 679 -20.97 7.33 -18.56
CA TYR A 679 -20.78 8.72 -19.04
C TYR A 679 -21.79 9.70 -18.43
N LYS A 680 -23.04 9.30 -18.23
CA LYS A 680 -24.02 10.13 -17.51
C LYS A 680 -23.60 10.36 -16.06
N ILE A 681 -23.07 9.33 -15.39
CA ILE A 681 -22.56 9.44 -14.03
C ILE A 681 -21.34 10.37 -13.98
N GLU A 682 -20.43 10.29 -14.94
CA GLU A 682 -19.29 11.20 -15.07
C GLU A 682 -19.72 12.67 -15.09
N GLU A 683 -20.73 13.01 -15.90
CA GLU A 683 -21.28 14.38 -15.94
C GLU A 683 -21.86 14.82 -14.59
N VAL A 684 -22.57 13.93 -13.91
CA VAL A 684 -23.10 14.21 -12.56
C VAL A 684 -21.96 14.45 -11.57
N VAL A 685 -20.92 13.61 -11.58
CA VAL A 685 -19.78 13.74 -10.67
C VAL A 685 -18.96 15.00 -10.94
N LYS A 686 -18.76 15.38 -12.21
CA LYS A 686 -18.09 16.64 -12.57
C LYS A 686 -18.78 17.87 -12.01
N GLY A 687 -20.09 17.81 -11.81
CA GLY A 687 -20.90 18.88 -11.21
C GLY A 687 -20.82 18.94 -9.67
N VAL A 688 -20.14 18.03 -9.01
CA VAL A 688 -20.04 18.00 -7.53
C VAL A 688 -18.81 18.78 -7.07
N LYS A 689 -19.00 19.67 -6.10
CA LYS A 689 -17.90 20.45 -5.54
C LYS A 689 -16.83 19.56 -4.91
N GLY A 690 -15.59 19.78 -5.27
CA GLY A 690 -14.43 19.01 -4.79
C GLY A 690 -14.02 17.85 -5.70
N ALA A 691 -14.81 17.52 -6.73
CA ALA A 691 -14.44 16.54 -7.72
C ALA A 691 -13.32 17.07 -8.62
N VAL A 692 -12.26 16.28 -8.75
CA VAL A 692 -11.14 16.52 -9.68
C VAL A 692 -10.80 15.22 -10.39
N ASP A 693 -10.17 15.32 -11.54
CA ASP A 693 -9.72 14.16 -12.34
C ASP A 693 -10.86 13.14 -12.58
N VAL A 694 -12.06 13.65 -12.89
CA VAL A 694 -13.25 12.81 -13.13
C VAL A 694 -13.18 12.24 -14.53
N GLU A 695 -13.20 10.92 -14.61
CA GLU A 695 -13.03 10.22 -15.89
C GLU A 695 -13.82 8.91 -15.91
N THR A 696 -14.40 8.61 -17.09
CA THR A 696 -14.88 7.26 -17.38
C THR A 696 -13.81 6.49 -18.13
N GLU A 697 -13.39 5.34 -17.61
CA GLU A 697 -12.42 4.49 -18.29
C GLU A 697 -12.95 4.09 -19.67
N ALA A 698 -12.23 4.48 -20.72
CA ALA A 698 -12.62 4.20 -22.09
C ALA A 698 -12.56 2.69 -22.38
N GLN A 699 -13.73 2.07 -22.48
CA GLN A 699 -13.87 0.64 -22.81
C GLN A 699 -14.26 0.41 -24.27
N SER A 700 -14.74 1.42 -24.97
CA SER A 700 -15.16 1.38 -26.38
C SER A 700 -14.28 2.26 -27.27
N GLY A 701 -14.51 2.23 -28.55
CA GLY A 701 -13.83 3.08 -29.53
C GLY A 701 -12.49 2.53 -30.05
N LYS A 702 -12.13 1.28 -29.74
CA LYS A 702 -10.94 0.63 -30.31
C LYS A 702 -11.21 0.22 -31.74
N LEU A 703 -10.48 0.80 -32.69
CA LEU A 703 -10.58 0.41 -34.08
C LEU A 703 -9.92 -0.96 -34.31
N GLN A 704 -10.62 -1.80 -35.02
CA GLN A 704 -10.21 -3.16 -35.37
C GLN A 704 -10.23 -3.34 -36.88
N LEU A 705 -9.18 -3.91 -37.45
CA LEU A 705 -9.21 -4.40 -38.81
C LEU A 705 -9.77 -5.82 -38.79
N ARG A 706 -11.00 -5.98 -39.27
CA ARG A 706 -11.69 -7.26 -39.33
C ARG A 706 -11.46 -7.91 -40.67
N ILE A 707 -11.04 -9.15 -40.69
CA ILE A 707 -10.83 -9.96 -41.89
C ILE A 707 -11.73 -11.16 -41.77
N VAL A 708 -12.86 -11.12 -42.53
CA VAL A 708 -13.91 -12.13 -42.46
C VAL A 708 -13.86 -13.00 -43.72
N PRO A 709 -13.60 -14.31 -43.60
CA PRO A 709 -13.52 -15.21 -44.75
C PRO A 709 -14.79 -15.27 -45.58
N LYS A 710 -14.65 -15.19 -46.91
CA LYS A 710 -15.74 -15.45 -47.88
C LYS A 710 -15.77 -16.96 -48.15
N MET A 711 -16.56 -17.70 -47.40
CA MET A 711 -16.57 -19.16 -47.44
C MET A 711 -16.88 -19.74 -48.85
N GLU A 712 -17.70 -19.09 -49.64
CA GLU A 712 -18.01 -19.51 -51.02
C GLU A 712 -16.77 -19.42 -51.94
N VAL A 713 -15.97 -18.39 -51.76
CA VAL A 713 -14.73 -18.18 -52.51
C VAL A 713 -13.65 -19.17 -52.05
N LEU A 714 -13.49 -19.35 -50.75
CA LEU A 714 -12.55 -20.31 -50.18
C LEU A 714 -12.84 -21.75 -50.72
N LYS A 715 -14.12 -22.12 -50.70
CA LYS A 715 -14.57 -23.43 -51.24
C LYS A 715 -14.28 -23.58 -52.71
N ARG A 716 -14.52 -22.54 -53.53
CA ARG A 716 -14.27 -22.57 -54.99
C ARG A 716 -12.81 -22.78 -55.32
N TYR A 717 -11.88 -22.21 -54.56
CA TYR A 717 -10.44 -22.30 -54.78
C TYR A 717 -9.72 -23.30 -53.89
N ASN A 718 -10.50 -24.10 -53.15
CA ASN A 718 -9.96 -25.10 -52.20
C ASN A 718 -8.96 -24.53 -51.19
N ILE A 719 -9.25 -23.36 -50.67
CA ILE A 719 -8.44 -22.67 -49.67
C ILE A 719 -9.05 -22.98 -48.31
N SER A 720 -8.21 -23.44 -47.35
CA SER A 720 -8.66 -23.59 -45.96
C SER A 720 -8.72 -22.24 -45.22
N THR A 721 -9.60 -22.13 -44.26
CA THR A 721 -9.61 -20.98 -43.35
C THR A 721 -8.27 -20.85 -42.59
N ALA A 722 -7.62 -21.98 -42.29
CA ALA A 722 -6.30 -22.02 -41.65
C ALA A 722 -5.21 -21.34 -42.50
N GLU A 723 -5.21 -21.60 -43.84
CA GLU A 723 -4.26 -20.94 -44.75
C GLU A 723 -4.45 -19.40 -44.75
N LEU A 724 -5.70 -18.94 -44.78
CA LEU A 724 -6.01 -17.52 -44.70
C LEU A 724 -5.60 -16.91 -43.35
N MET A 725 -5.91 -17.57 -42.23
CA MET A 725 -5.55 -17.10 -40.89
C MET A 725 -4.04 -17.12 -40.67
N ASN A 726 -3.32 -18.11 -41.21
CA ASN A 726 -1.86 -18.12 -41.17
C ASN A 726 -1.26 -16.93 -41.96
N LEU A 727 -1.82 -16.59 -43.13
CA LEU A 727 -1.40 -15.40 -43.87
C LEU A 727 -1.49 -14.16 -42.98
N VAL A 728 -2.58 -13.96 -42.29
CA VAL A 728 -2.80 -12.84 -41.38
C VAL A 728 -1.82 -12.87 -40.18
N ALA A 729 -1.73 -14.02 -39.50
CA ALA A 729 -0.93 -14.19 -38.31
C ALA A 729 0.58 -13.96 -38.56
N TYR A 730 1.11 -14.45 -39.66
CA TYR A 730 2.54 -14.30 -39.96
C TYR A 730 2.86 -12.94 -40.57
N THR A 731 2.06 -12.40 -41.47
CA THR A 731 2.41 -11.16 -42.17
C THR A 731 2.03 -9.88 -41.41
N LEU A 732 0.89 -9.91 -40.69
CA LEU A 732 0.39 -8.76 -39.93
C LEU A 732 0.64 -8.91 -38.44
N GLY A 733 0.43 -10.12 -37.92
CA GLY A 733 0.56 -10.43 -36.51
C GLY A 733 2.00 -10.58 -36.03
N GLY A 734 2.96 -10.80 -36.93
CA GLY A 734 4.36 -10.97 -36.52
C GLY A 734 4.62 -12.30 -35.81
N LYS A 735 3.87 -13.35 -36.15
CA LYS A 735 4.09 -14.67 -35.59
C LYS A 735 5.50 -15.16 -35.92
N GLU A 736 6.18 -15.74 -34.93
CA GLU A 736 7.53 -16.28 -35.08
C GLU A 736 7.55 -17.48 -36.02
N VAL A 737 8.56 -17.54 -36.89
CA VAL A 737 8.77 -18.63 -37.85
C VAL A 737 10.00 -19.46 -37.53
N GLY A 738 10.76 -19.08 -36.53
CA GLY A 738 11.95 -19.77 -36.07
C GLY A 738 12.86 -18.87 -35.28
N TYR A 739 14.07 -19.29 -35.03
CA TYR A 739 15.06 -18.54 -34.25
C TYR A 739 16.40 -18.48 -34.95
N LEU A 740 17.07 -17.35 -34.88
CA LEU A 740 18.44 -17.16 -35.27
C LEU A 740 19.35 -17.34 -34.05
N GLN A 741 20.32 -18.22 -34.11
CA GLN A 741 21.26 -18.43 -33.01
C GLN A 741 22.49 -17.53 -33.16
N GLN A 742 22.69 -16.61 -32.24
CA GLN A 742 23.94 -15.85 -32.12
C GLN A 742 24.56 -16.17 -30.75
N ASP A 743 25.73 -16.77 -30.77
CA ASP A 743 26.38 -17.29 -29.57
C ASP A 743 25.47 -18.24 -28.79
N THR A 744 25.07 -17.84 -27.59
CA THR A 744 24.17 -18.56 -26.68
C THR A 744 22.73 -18.11 -26.71
N ILE A 745 22.43 -17.06 -27.51
CA ILE A 745 21.13 -16.41 -27.53
C ILE A 745 20.37 -16.80 -28.80
N LEU A 746 19.10 -17.09 -28.65
CA LEU A 746 18.15 -17.36 -29.72
C LEU A 746 17.29 -16.13 -29.93
N PHE A 747 17.42 -15.49 -31.07
CA PHE A 747 16.61 -14.35 -31.47
C PHE A 747 15.47 -14.78 -32.38
N PRO A 748 14.24 -14.31 -32.17
CA PRO A 748 13.11 -14.67 -33.02
C PRO A 748 13.28 -14.21 -34.45
N LEU A 749 12.91 -15.07 -35.40
CA LEU A 749 12.70 -14.74 -36.80
C LEU A 749 11.22 -14.51 -37.01
N VAL A 750 10.88 -13.34 -37.55
CA VAL A 750 9.49 -12.95 -37.80
C VAL A 750 9.30 -12.55 -39.25
N LEU A 751 8.13 -12.86 -39.79
CA LEU A 751 7.74 -12.43 -41.12
C LEU A 751 6.98 -11.10 -41.02
N GLY A 752 7.08 -10.28 -42.05
CA GLY A 752 6.36 -9.00 -42.11
C GLY A 752 6.32 -8.42 -43.50
N LEU A 753 5.58 -7.32 -43.65
CA LEU A 753 5.43 -6.57 -44.90
C LEU A 753 6.14 -5.24 -44.82
N GLU A 754 6.56 -4.71 -45.95
CA GLU A 754 7.18 -3.38 -46.03
C GLU A 754 6.23 -2.26 -45.63
N LYS A 755 4.98 -2.34 -46.07
CA LYS A 755 3.91 -1.37 -45.77
C LYS A 755 2.68 -2.09 -45.23
N LYS A 756 2.19 -1.64 -44.08
CA LYS A 756 0.99 -2.20 -43.42
C LYS A 756 -0.20 -1.23 -43.51
N ASP A 757 -0.34 -0.52 -44.64
CA ASP A 757 -1.57 0.27 -44.88
C ASP A 757 -2.72 -0.60 -45.42
N LEU A 758 -3.95 -0.08 -45.31
CA LEU A 758 -5.16 -0.83 -45.65
C LEU A 758 -5.18 -1.30 -47.09
N GLU A 759 -4.68 -0.51 -48.03
CA GLU A 759 -4.65 -0.86 -49.46
C GLU A 759 -3.68 -2.00 -49.76
N ASN A 760 -2.47 -1.95 -49.20
CA ASN A 760 -1.51 -3.03 -49.34
C ASN A 760 -1.99 -4.31 -48.65
N ILE A 761 -2.67 -4.21 -47.50
CA ILE A 761 -3.28 -5.37 -46.86
C ILE A 761 -4.37 -6.01 -47.73
N LYS A 762 -5.28 -5.20 -48.31
CA LYS A 762 -6.33 -5.71 -49.20
C LYS A 762 -5.76 -6.42 -50.45
N ASN A 763 -4.61 -5.95 -50.93
CA ASN A 763 -3.94 -6.48 -52.11
C ASN A 763 -2.92 -7.60 -51.75
N LEU A 764 -2.81 -8.02 -50.51
CA LEU A 764 -1.91 -9.09 -50.09
C LEU A 764 -2.22 -10.38 -50.88
N PRO A 765 -1.26 -10.94 -51.64
CA PRO A 765 -1.50 -12.13 -52.46
C PRO A 765 -1.53 -13.40 -51.64
N LEU A 766 -2.53 -14.22 -51.95
CA LEU A 766 -2.63 -15.58 -51.49
C LEU A 766 -2.46 -16.51 -52.73
N ILE A 767 -1.39 -17.29 -52.70
CA ILE A 767 -1.09 -18.21 -53.80
C ILE A 767 -1.58 -19.62 -53.37
N THR A 768 -2.49 -20.16 -54.13
CA THR A 768 -3.09 -21.46 -53.86
C THR A 768 -2.17 -22.61 -54.30
N LYS A 769 -2.42 -23.80 -53.79
CA LYS A 769 -1.71 -25.02 -54.19
C LYS A 769 -1.82 -25.33 -55.69
N ASP A 770 -2.90 -24.90 -56.31
CA ASP A 770 -3.14 -25.04 -57.77
C ASP A 770 -2.51 -23.90 -58.59
N GLY A 771 -1.78 -22.98 -57.95
CA GLY A 771 -1.08 -21.88 -58.60
C GLY A 771 -1.96 -20.64 -58.89
N ASN A 772 -3.20 -20.59 -58.43
CA ASN A 772 -4.05 -19.40 -58.57
C ASN A 772 -3.57 -18.32 -57.61
N ILE A 773 -3.53 -17.07 -58.06
CA ILE A 773 -3.16 -15.90 -57.31
C ILE A 773 -4.44 -15.09 -57.01
N LEU A 774 -4.76 -14.93 -55.75
CA LEU A 774 -5.90 -14.17 -55.28
C LEU A 774 -5.45 -13.11 -54.30
N ASN A 775 -6.08 -11.94 -54.34
CA ASN A 775 -5.85 -10.91 -53.35
C ASN A 775 -6.69 -11.18 -52.08
N LEU A 776 -6.22 -10.72 -50.90
CA LEU A 776 -6.93 -10.88 -49.65
C LEU A 776 -8.38 -10.39 -49.73
N SER A 777 -8.62 -9.26 -50.38
CA SER A 777 -9.97 -8.67 -50.61
C SER A 777 -10.90 -9.54 -51.45
N GLN A 778 -10.38 -10.45 -52.26
CA GLN A 778 -11.16 -11.40 -53.03
C GLN A 778 -11.63 -12.59 -52.17
N VAL A 779 -10.82 -13.02 -51.19
CA VAL A 779 -11.11 -14.20 -50.36
C VAL A 779 -11.67 -13.85 -48.98
N ALA A 780 -11.60 -12.59 -48.58
CA ALA A 780 -12.13 -12.08 -47.31
C ALA A 780 -12.71 -10.67 -47.46
N ASP A 781 -13.65 -10.33 -46.60
CA ASP A 781 -14.05 -8.96 -46.36
C ASP A 781 -13.09 -8.32 -45.39
N VAL A 782 -12.49 -7.20 -45.79
CA VAL A 782 -11.50 -6.44 -44.98
C VAL A 782 -12.11 -5.09 -44.69
N GLU A 783 -12.53 -4.90 -43.47
CA GLU A 783 -13.23 -3.70 -42.99
C GLU A 783 -12.65 -3.18 -41.68
N ILE A 784 -12.72 -1.87 -41.45
CA ILE A 784 -12.44 -1.26 -40.17
C ILE A 784 -13.75 -1.18 -39.39
N ALA A 785 -13.77 -1.77 -38.21
CA ALA A 785 -14.90 -1.74 -37.31
C ALA A 785 -14.50 -1.24 -35.94
N GLU A 786 -15.43 -0.68 -35.21
CA GLU A 786 -15.23 -0.29 -33.81
C GLU A 786 -15.50 -1.47 -32.89
N GLY A 787 -14.64 -1.66 -31.89
CA GLY A 787 -14.75 -2.68 -30.86
C GLY A 787 -14.43 -2.13 -29.48
N PHE A 788 -14.25 -3.03 -28.53
CA PHE A 788 -13.89 -2.68 -27.15
C PHE A 788 -12.38 -2.70 -26.96
N SER A 789 -11.88 -1.71 -26.21
CA SER A 789 -10.46 -1.63 -25.84
C SER A 789 -10.15 -2.46 -24.60
N LYS A 790 -11.13 -2.58 -23.71
CA LYS A 790 -10.99 -3.25 -22.40
C LYS A 790 -12.37 -3.72 -21.92
N ILE A 791 -12.44 -4.90 -21.35
CA ILE A 791 -13.65 -5.41 -20.70
C ILE A 791 -13.28 -5.81 -19.28
N ARG A 792 -13.91 -5.16 -18.30
CA ARG A 792 -13.75 -5.47 -16.88
C ARG A 792 -14.89 -6.33 -16.38
N ARG A 793 -14.54 -7.28 -15.51
CA ARG A 793 -15.53 -8.15 -14.85
C ARG A 793 -15.18 -8.33 -13.39
N GLU A 794 -16.21 -8.49 -12.58
CA GLU A 794 -16.09 -8.82 -11.16
C GLU A 794 -17.16 -9.85 -10.80
N ASN A 795 -16.75 -10.98 -10.23
CA ASN A 795 -17.61 -12.13 -9.91
C ASN A 795 -18.52 -12.54 -11.08
N GLY A 796 -17.96 -12.59 -12.29
CA GLY A 796 -18.67 -13.02 -13.50
C GLY A 796 -19.54 -11.95 -14.16
N MET A 797 -19.65 -10.75 -13.60
CA MET A 797 -20.43 -9.64 -14.15
C MET A 797 -19.54 -8.57 -14.78
N ARG A 798 -19.93 -8.04 -15.90
CA ARG A 798 -19.27 -6.92 -16.57
C ARG A 798 -19.55 -5.61 -15.84
N PHE A 799 -18.60 -4.67 -15.81
CA PHE A 799 -18.83 -3.33 -15.31
C PHE A 799 -18.06 -2.27 -16.10
N ALA A 800 -18.62 -1.07 -16.13
CA ALA A 800 -17.95 0.15 -16.54
C ALA A 800 -17.51 0.94 -15.30
N LEU A 801 -16.45 1.70 -15.42
CA LEU A 801 -15.79 2.37 -14.29
C LEU A 801 -15.75 3.88 -14.52
N VAL A 802 -16.29 4.62 -13.56
CA VAL A 802 -16.10 6.07 -13.42
C VAL A 802 -15.15 6.31 -12.25
N GLN A 803 -14.08 7.03 -12.49
CA GLN A 803 -13.05 7.36 -11.52
C GLN A 803 -13.11 8.83 -11.14
N ALA A 804 -12.81 9.16 -9.91
CA ALA A 804 -12.68 10.54 -9.45
C ALA A 804 -11.68 10.66 -8.31
N ASN A 805 -10.98 11.78 -8.27
CA ASN A 805 -10.22 12.20 -7.11
C ASN A 805 -10.95 13.34 -6.39
N LEU A 806 -10.49 13.65 -5.20
CA LEU A 806 -11.14 14.60 -4.31
C LEU A 806 -10.15 15.67 -3.86
N GLN A 807 -10.57 16.93 -3.89
CA GLN A 807 -9.76 18.05 -3.42
C GLN A 807 -10.58 19.02 -2.54
N GLY A 808 -10.03 19.36 -1.38
CA GLY A 808 -10.63 20.39 -0.50
C GLY A 808 -11.95 20.02 0.16
N ARG A 809 -12.28 18.73 0.24
CA ARG A 809 -13.52 18.22 0.82
C ARG A 809 -13.32 16.83 1.44
N ASP A 810 -14.19 16.44 2.39
CA ASP A 810 -14.20 15.11 2.98
C ASP A 810 -14.81 14.05 2.05
N LEU A 811 -14.28 12.83 2.13
CA LEU A 811 -14.68 11.71 1.27
C LEU A 811 -16.13 11.28 1.53
N GLY A 812 -16.53 11.17 2.80
CA GLY A 812 -17.86 10.70 3.16
C GLY A 812 -18.97 11.62 2.68
N GLY A 813 -18.82 12.93 2.90
CA GLY A 813 -19.77 13.95 2.42
C GLY A 813 -19.83 14.02 0.88
N PHE A 814 -18.68 13.89 0.23
CA PHE A 814 -18.57 13.87 -1.23
C PHE A 814 -19.33 12.70 -1.85
N VAL A 815 -19.10 11.47 -1.39
CA VAL A 815 -19.77 10.30 -1.93
C VAL A 815 -21.27 10.29 -1.61
N LYS A 816 -21.65 10.80 -0.43
CA LYS A 816 -23.07 10.94 -0.08
C LYS A 816 -23.81 11.84 -1.07
N GLU A 817 -23.23 13.00 -1.39
CA GLU A 817 -23.80 13.92 -2.39
C GLU A 817 -23.89 13.28 -3.77
N ILE A 818 -22.85 12.55 -4.19
CA ILE A 818 -22.86 11.81 -5.47
C ILE A 818 -23.99 10.78 -5.48
N LYS A 819 -24.15 9.97 -4.44
CA LYS A 819 -25.22 8.97 -4.33
C LYS A 819 -26.59 9.60 -4.46
N GLU A 820 -26.82 10.73 -3.80
CA GLU A 820 -28.09 11.46 -3.86
C GLU A 820 -28.39 12.04 -5.25
N LYS A 821 -27.38 12.60 -5.91
CA LYS A 821 -27.51 13.14 -7.26
C LYS A 821 -27.72 12.03 -8.30
N ILE A 822 -26.96 10.96 -8.23
CA ILE A 822 -27.13 9.82 -9.13
C ILE A 822 -28.52 9.22 -8.99
N ALA A 823 -29.04 9.05 -7.78
CA ALA A 823 -30.39 8.52 -7.53
C ALA A 823 -31.49 9.40 -8.14
N LYS A 824 -31.24 10.71 -8.29
CA LYS A 824 -32.21 11.66 -8.88
C LYS A 824 -32.07 11.81 -10.40
N GLU A 825 -30.85 11.78 -10.91
CA GLU A 825 -30.54 12.18 -12.28
C GLU A 825 -30.24 11.01 -13.22
N VAL A 826 -29.90 9.83 -12.69
CA VAL A 826 -29.54 8.65 -13.48
C VAL A 826 -30.57 7.55 -13.30
N GLU A 827 -31.25 7.20 -14.38
CA GLU A 827 -32.20 6.09 -14.40
C GLU A 827 -31.47 4.78 -14.73
N LEU A 828 -31.63 3.77 -13.87
CA LEU A 828 -31.04 2.45 -14.06
C LEU A 828 -32.07 1.47 -14.62
N PRO A 829 -31.81 0.85 -15.77
CA PRO A 829 -32.66 -0.23 -16.28
C PRO A 829 -32.65 -1.46 -15.35
N PRO A 830 -33.66 -2.31 -15.42
CA PRO A 830 -33.69 -3.58 -14.70
C PRO A 830 -32.47 -4.44 -15.02
N GLY A 831 -31.83 -5.00 -13.99
CA GLY A 831 -30.61 -5.81 -14.12
C GLY A 831 -29.30 -5.00 -14.07
N TYR A 832 -29.39 -3.67 -13.97
CA TYR A 832 -28.25 -2.78 -13.82
C TYR A 832 -28.18 -2.20 -12.42
N PHE A 833 -27.00 -2.13 -11.84
CA PHE A 833 -26.81 -1.55 -10.52
C PHE A 833 -25.45 -0.86 -10.42
N ILE A 834 -25.31 -0.01 -9.40
CA ILE A 834 -24.10 0.76 -9.14
C ILE A 834 -23.50 0.32 -7.82
N SER A 835 -22.17 0.16 -7.81
CA SER A 835 -21.39 -0.06 -6.60
C SER A 835 -20.33 1.03 -6.47
N PHE A 836 -20.10 1.48 -5.24
CA PHE A 836 -19.06 2.45 -4.90
C PHE A 836 -17.86 1.74 -4.32
N GLY A 837 -16.69 1.98 -4.88
CA GLY A 837 -15.42 1.42 -4.47
C GLY A 837 -14.38 2.50 -4.17
N GLY A 838 -13.13 2.10 -4.09
CA GLY A 838 -12.02 2.97 -3.75
C GLY A 838 -11.84 3.09 -2.24
N GLN A 839 -11.24 4.18 -1.80
CA GLN A 839 -11.07 4.45 -0.36
C GLN A 839 -12.39 4.53 0.39
N PHE A 840 -13.47 4.90 -0.29
CA PHE A 840 -14.79 4.98 0.32
C PHE A 840 -15.30 3.63 0.84
N GLU A 841 -15.11 2.55 0.10
CA GLU A 841 -15.51 1.21 0.54
C GLU A 841 -14.80 0.82 1.84
N ASN A 842 -13.51 1.10 1.94
CA ASN A 842 -12.73 0.84 3.15
C ASN A 842 -13.18 1.73 4.31
N GLN A 843 -13.45 3.01 4.03
CA GLN A 843 -13.99 3.93 5.03
C GLN A 843 -15.35 3.44 5.55
N GLU A 844 -16.28 3.07 4.67
CA GLU A 844 -17.61 2.59 5.06
C GLU A 844 -17.50 1.33 5.93
N ARG A 845 -16.67 0.36 5.53
CA ARG A 845 -16.41 -0.87 6.29
C ARG A 845 -15.77 -0.56 7.64
N ALA A 846 -14.74 0.29 7.67
CA ALA A 846 -14.05 0.69 8.90
C ALA A 846 -15.01 1.44 9.85
N MET A 847 -15.80 2.39 9.36
CA MET A 847 -16.75 3.13 10.19
C MET A 847 -17.87 2.23 10.73
N LYS A 848 -18.36 1.28 9.94
CA LYS A 848 -19.31 0.28 10.40
C LYS A 848 -18.73 -0.59 11.51
N ARG A 849 -17.49 -1.04 11.38
CA ARG A 849 -16.78 -1.79 12.44
C ARG A 849 -16.57 -0.93 13.69
N LEU A 850 -16.15 0.32 13.53
CA LEU A 850 -15.94 1.25 14.63
C LEU A 850 -17.23 1.55 15.39
N SER A 851 -18.37 1.61 14.73
CA SER A 851 -19.69 1.75 15.38
C SER A 851 -20.03 0.60 16.31
N ILE A 852 -19.40 -0.56 16.15
CA ILE A 852 -19.52 -1.73 17.02
C ILE A 852 -18.37 -1.74 18.05
N VAL A 853 -17.15 -1.49 17.60
CA VAL A 853 -15.92 -1.58 18.40
C VAL A 853 -15.90 -0.53 19.53
N VAL A 854 -16.30 0.70 19.27
CA VAL A 854 -16.28 1.78 20.28
C VAL A 854 -17.25 1.50 21.44
N PRO A 855 -18.53 1.19 21.20
CA PRO A 855 -19.44 0.80 22.29
C PRO A 855 -18.97 -0.46 23.02
N LEU A 856 -18.42 -1.44 22.32
CA LEU A 856 -17.90 -2.68 22.91
C LEU A 856 -16.70 -2.40 23.83
N SER A 857 -15.81 -1.50 23.45
CA SER A 857 -14.68 -1.05 24.27
C SER A 857 -15.18 -0.39 25.57
N ILE A 858 -16.19 0.48 25.49
CA ILE A 858 -16.81 1.11 26.67
C ILE A 858 -17.47 0.06 27.56
N LEU A 859 -18.12 -0.93 26.97
CA LEU A 859 -18.73 -2.04 27.72
C LEU A 859 -17.66 -2.86 28.45
N PHE A 860 -16.52 -3.16 27.83
CA PHE A 860 -15.41 -3.85 28.48
C PHE A 860 -14.81 -3.03 29.62
N ILE A 861 -14.65 -1.73 29.46
CA ILE A 861 -14.25 -0.82 30.53
C ILE A 861 -15.23 -0.94 31.70
N ALA A 862 -16.52 -0.84 31.42
CA ALA A 862 -17.59 -0.94 32.43
C ALA A 862 -17.57 -2.26 33.19
N LEU A 863 -17.42 -3.37 32.46
CA LEU A 863 -17.37 -4.72 33.04
C LEU A 863 -16.17 -4.88 33.98
N LEU A 864 -15.00 -4.45 33.55
CA LEU A 864 -13.79 -4.53 34.37
C LEU A 864 -13.87 -3.66 35.61
N LEU A 865 -14.39 -2.45 35.47
CA LEU A 865 -14.64 -1.56 36.60
C LEU A 865 -15.60 -2.18 37.58
N TYR A 866 -16.67 -2.83 37.09
CA TYR A 866 -17.61 -3.53 37.95
C TYR A 866 -16.97 -4.69 38.71
N ILE A 867 -16.14 -5.49 38.07
CA ILE A 867 -15.38 -6.55 38.71
C ILE A 867 -14.48 -6.02 39.84
N ASN A 868 -13.86 -4.86 39.61
CA ASN A 868 -12.96 -4.28 40.63
C ASN A 868 -13.72 -3.59 41.78
N TYR A 869 -14.73 -2.81 41.47
CA TYR A 869 -15.44 -1.99 42.48
C TYR A 869 -16.66 -2.66 43.08
N ASN A 870 -17.23 -3.67 42.43
CA ASN A 870 -18.47 -4.35 42.81
C ASN A 870 -19.60 -3.35 43.12
N SER A 871 -19.63 -2.23 42.38
CA SER A 871 -20.58 -1.15 42.56
C SER A 871 -20.90 -0.50 41.23
N LEU A 872 -22.13 -0.64 40.78
CA LEU A 872 -22.58 0.00 39.52
C LEU A 872 -22.51 1.53 39.56
N ARG A 873 -22.71 2.12 40.75
CA ARG A 873 -22.61 3.59 40.93
C ARG A 873 -21.18 4.09 40.67
N ASP A 874 -20.19 3.44 41.28
CA ASP A 874 -18.78 3.79 41.10
C ASP A 874 -18.36 3.62 39.63
N VAL A 875 -18.83 2.55 38.98
CA VAL A 875 -18.59 2.31 37.54
C VAL A 875 -19.16 3.45 36.69
N LEU A 876 -20.42 3.81 36.91
CA LEU A 876 -21.06 4.89 36.15
C LEU A 876 -20.38 6.25 36.38
N ILE A 877 -19.94 6.53 37.59
CA ILE A 877 -19.22 7.77 37.92
C ILE A 877 -17.85 7.81 37.19
N ILE A 878 -17.12 6.70 37.19
CA ILE A 878 -15.82 6.63 36.51
C ILE A 878 -15.98 6.72 34.99
N ILE A 879 -17.01 6.08 34.43
CA ILE A 879 -17.28 6.12 32.98
C ILE A 879 -17.63 7.54 32.48
N LEU A 880 -18.05 8.47 33.35
CA LEU A 880 -18.23 9.87 32.96
C LEU A 880 -16.95 10.52 32.41
N ASN A 881 -15.76 9.96 32.67
CA ASN A 881 -14.54 10.40 32.03
C ASN A 881 -14.53 10.22 30.51
N VAL A 882 -15.29 9.24 29.99
CA VAL A 882 -15.42 9.02 28.53
C VAL A 882 -16.11 10.23 27.86
N PRO A 883 -17.30 10.71 28.29
CA PRO A 883 -17.85 11.97 27.79
C PRO A 883 -16.93 13.17 27.98
N PHE A 884 -16.24 13.27 29.10
CA PHE A 884 -15.31 14.38 29.36
C PHE A 884 -14.18 14.42 28.34
N ALA A 885 -13.61 13.25 28.04
CA ALA A 885 -12.58 13.12 27.02
C ALA A 885 -13.11 13.36 25.61
N THR A 886 -14.31 12.87 25.31
CA THR A 886 -14.97 13.07 24.02
C THR A 886 -15.16 14.56 23.70
N ILE A 887 -15.51 15.41 24.67
CA ILE A 887 -15.62 16.85 24.49
C ILE A 887 -14.34 17.44 23.91
N GLY A 888 -13.20 17.18 24.53
CA GLY A 888 -11.91 17.72 24.08
C GLY A 888 -11.42 17.10 22.80
N GLY A 889 -11.60 15.80 22.61
CA GLY A 889 -11.21 15.10 21.39
C GLY A 889 -11.95 15.65 20.16
N VAL A 890 -13.25 15.87 20.27
CA VAL A 890 -14.06 16.42 19.17
C VAL A 890 -13.73 17.91 18.95
N LEU A 891 -13.61 18.69 20.01
CA LEU A 891 -13.28 20.12 19.89
C LEU A 891 -11.91 20.33 19.23
N SER A 892 -10.89 19.57 19.64
CA SER A 892 -9.55 19.68 19.06
C SER A 892 -9.54 19.25 17.60
N LEU A 893 -10.27 18.20 17.25
CA LEU A 893 -10.40 17.72 15.86
C LEU A 893 -11.07 18.78 14.98
N TYR A 894 -12.16 19.38 15.46
CA TYR A 894 -12.89 20.46 14.77
C TYR A 894 -12.04 21.72 14.57
N ILE A 895 -11.36 22.18 15.62
CA ILE A 895 -10.54 23.40 15.57
C ILE A 895 -9.33 23.23 14.66
N SER A 896 -8.71 22.06 14.67
CA SER A 896 -7.55 21.74 13.82
C SER A 896 -7.91 21.52 12.35
N GLY A 897 -9.19 21.36 12.02
CA GLY A 897 -9.66 21.16 10.65
C GLY A 897 -9.44 19.75 10.10
N TYR A 898 -9.05 18.78 10.94
CA TYR A 898 -8.94 17.39 10.53
C TYR A 898 -10.31 16.72 10.46
N ASN A 899 -10.46 15.80 9.51
CA ASN A 899 -11.63 14.95 9.37
C ASN A 899 -11.62 13.80 10.39
N LEU A 900 -12.78 13.22 10.64
CA LEU A 900 -12.90 11.97 11.39
C LEU A 900 -12.40 10.82 10.50
N SER A 901 -11.21 10.36 10.78
CA SER A 901 -10.52 9.27 10.07
C SER A 901 -10.42 8.03 10.96
N VAL A 902 -9.98 6.90 10.41
CA VAL A 902 -9.70 5.70 11.22
C VAL A 902 -8.60 5.97 12.25
N PRO A 903 -7.48 6.67 11.94
CA PRO A 903 -6.52 7.06 12.95
C PRO A 903 -7.11 7.90 14.09
N SER A 904 -7.95 8.88 13.79
CA SER A 904 -8.61 9.69 14.83
C SER A 904 -9.58 8.87 15.69
N ALA A 905 -10.29 7.93 15.09
CA ALA A 905 -11.17 7.00 15.83
C ALA A 905 -10.38 6.07 16.77
N VAL A 906 -9.24 5.55 16.33
CA VAL A 906 -8.30 4.81 17.17
C VAL A 906 -7.77 5.71 18.30
N GLY A 907 -7.52 6.98 18.01
CA GLY A 907 -7.20 8.00 19.01
C GLY A 907 -8.27 8.15 20.08
N PHE A 908 -9.55 8.15 19.72
CA PHE A 908 -10.66 8.14 20.68
C PHE A 908 -10.69 6.90 21.55
N ILE A 909 -10.43 5.73 20.98
CA ILE A 909 -10.36 4.47 21.74
C ILE A 909 -9.24 4.54 22.78
N ALA A 910 -8.04 4.96 22.38
CA ALA A 910 -6.92 5.16 23.27
C ALA A 910 -7.26 6.18 24.38
N LEU A 911 -7.85 7.28 23.98
CA LEU A 911 -8.27 8.36 24.89
C LEU A 911 -9.26 7.90 25.96
N PHE A 912 -10.21 7.04 25.59
CA PHE A 912 -11.19 6.51 26.57
C PHE A 912 -10.52 5.68 27.64
N GLY A 913 -9.53 4.87 27.27
CA GLY A 913 -8.73 4.11 28.21
C GLY A 913 -7.93 5.02 29.17
N ILE A 914 -7.27 6.02 28.62
CA ILE A 914 -6.46 6.98 29.38
C ILE A 914 -7.32 7.81 30.33
N ALA A 915 -8.44 8.32 29.84
CA ALA A 915 -9.36 9.14 30.64
C ALA A 915 -9.95 8.36 31.80
N THR A 916 -10.29 7.07 31.58
CA THR A 916 -10.79 6.20 32.62
C THR A 916 -9.75 5.98 33.73
N LEU A 917 -8.48 5.90 33.40
CA LEU A 917 -7.38 5.76 34.36
C LEU A 917 -7.41 6.88 35.41
N ASN A 918 -7.56 8.13 34.99
CA ASN A 918 -7.62 9.27 35.88
C ASN A 918 -8.78 9.15 36.90
N GLY A 919 -9.93 8.73 36.41
CA GLY A 919 -11.09 8.47 37.26
C GLY A 919 -10.87 7.33 38.25
N VAL A 920 -10.27 6.23 37.81
CA VAL A 920 -9.93 5.08 38.66
C VAL A 920 -9.00 5.50 39.78
N VAL A 921 -7.94 6.23 39.46
CA VAL A 921 -6.94 6.71 40.44
C VAL A 921 -7.58 7.58 41.51
N LEU A 922 -8.46 8.51 41.10
CA LEU A 922 -9.13 9.41 42.04
C LEU A 922 -10.14 8.64 42.91
N ILE A 923 -11.05 7.91 42.32
CA ILE A 923 -12.14 7.23 43.03
C ILE A 923 -11.65 6.10 43.92
N SER A 924 -10.62 5.34 43.51
CA SER A 924 -10.00 4.31 44.35
C SER A 924 -9.48 4.88 45.66
N TYR A 925 -8.83 6.04 45.58
CA TYR A 925 -8.29 6.70 46.77
C TYR A 925 -9.38 7.31 47.66
N VAL A 926 -10.41 7.91 47.09
CA VAL A 926 -11.55 8.42 47.84
C VAL A 926 -12.29 7.26 48.54
N LYS A 927 -12.44 6.11 47.87
CA LYS A 927 -13.03 4.92 48.47
C LYS A 927 -12.22 4.39 49.62
N SER A 928 -10.89 4.35 49.50
CA SER A 928 -9.98 3.96 50.55
C SER A 928 -10.14 4.87 51.78
N LEU A 929 -10.29 6.19 51.59
CA LEU A 929 -10.52 7.12 52.67
C LEU A 929 -11.88 6.91 53.35
N LEU A 930 -12.92 6.63 52.57
CA LEU A 930 -14.24 6.32 53.12
C LEU A 930 -14.23 5.03 53.96
N GLU A 931 -13.51 3.99 53.54
CA GLU A 931 -13.34 2.74 54.30
C GLU A 931 -12.52 2.96 55.58
N ASN A 932 -11.71 3.98 55.68
CA ASN A 932 -10.97 4.40 56.85
C ASN A 932 -11.75 5.36 57.78
N GLY A 933 -13.06 5.56 57.50
CA GLY A 933 -13.96 6.30 58.38
C GLY A 933 -14.05 7.81 58.14
N TYR A 934 -13.51 8.32 57.04
CA TYR A 934 -13.65 9.76 56.66
C TYR A 934 -15.08 10.05 56.18
N GLU A 935 -15.59 11.25 56.49
CA GLU A 935 -16.82 11.76 55.95
C GLU A 935 -16.72 11.95 54.42
N LEU A 936 -17.81 11.68 53.68
CA LEU A 936 -17.83 11.72 52.21
C LEU A 936 -17.23 13.01 51.64
N LYS A 937 -17.65 14.20 52.10
CA LYS A 937 -17.13 15.48 51.58
C LYS A 937 -15.64 15.67 51.89
N LYS A 938 -15.20 15.32 53.09
CA LYS A 938 -13.79 15.37 53.46
C LYS A 938 -12.94 14.34 52.71
N ALA A 939 -13.46 13.14 52.50
CA ALA A 939 -12.80 12.10 51.73
C ALA A 939 -12.61 12.53 50.27
N VAL A 940 -13.60 13.16 49.66
CA VAL A 940 -13.53 13.69 48.29
C VAL A 940 -12.52 14.81 48.17
N LEU A 941 -12.53 15.80 49.07
CA LEU A 941 -11.60 16.92 49.03
C LEU A 941 -10.14 16.44 49.30
N LEU A 942 -9.94 15.60 50.28
CA LEU A 942 -8.61 15.06 50.59
C LEU A 942 -8.11 14.15 49.48
N GLY A 943 -8.95 13.30 48.95
CA GLY A 943 -8.64 12.42 47.84
C GLY A 943 -8.22 13.19 46.57
N ALA A 944 -9.01 14.18 46.19
CA ALA A 944 -8.70 15.04 45.05
C ALA A 944 -7.39 15.83 45.28
N SER A 945 -7.18 16.36 46.47
CA SER A 945 -5.94 17.06 46.83
C SER A 945 -4.70 16.20 46.71
N ARG A 946 -4.73 14.97 47.24
CA ARG A 946 -3.59 14.07 47.24
C ARG A 946 -3.31 13.42 45.88
N ARG A 947 -4.33 13.27 45.05
CA ARG A 947 -4.20 12.70 43.71
C ARG A 947 -3.94 13.75 42.63
N LEU A 948 -3.93 15.02 42.97
CA LEU A 948 -3.68 16.11 42.04
C LEU A 948 -2.34 15.94 41.31
N ARG A 949 -1.24 15.69 42.06
CA ARG A 949 0.11 15.55 41.49
C ARG A 949 0.19 14.36 40.52
N PRO A 950 -0.15 13.12 40.88
CA PRO A 950 -0.14 11.98 39.96
C PRO A 950 -0.94 12.24 38.70
N ILE A 951 -2.18 12.76 38.80
CA ILE A 951 -3.05 13.03 37.65
C ILE A 951 -2.44 14.09 36.74
N LEU A 952 -1.88 15.18 37.28
CA LEU A 952 -1.24 16.21 36.49
C LEU A 952 0.03 15.71 35.80
N ILE A 953 0.86 14.92 36.48
CA ILE A 953 2.07 14.32 35.89
C ILE A 953 1.67 13.43 34.71
N THR A 954 0.73 12.52 34.90
CA THR A 954 0.21 11.61 33.86
C THR A 954 -0.31 12.38 32.66
N ALA A 955 -1.20 13.35 32.88
CA ALA A 955 -1.79 14.15 31.82
C ALA A 955 -0.75 14.98 31.05
N THR A 956 0.15 15.63 31.78
CA THR A 956 1.22 16.44 31.16
C THR A 956 2.22 15.56 30.41
N ALA A 957 2.62 14.42 30.97
CA ALA A 957 3.51 13.48 30.30
C ALA A 957 2.90 12.91 29.02
N ALA A 958 1.64 12.48 29.07
CA ALA A 958 0.94 11.97 27.89
C ALA A 958 0.78 13.03 26.80
N SER A 959 0.42 14.26 27.17
CA SER A 959 0.28 15.36 26.22
C SER A 959 1.61 15.80 25.61
N LEU A 960 2.66 15.95 26.43
CA LEU A 960 3.99 16.34 25.96
C LEU A 960 4.68 15.23 25.15
N GLY A 961 4.43 13.98 25.47
CA GLY A 961 4.93 12.85 24.69
C GLY A 961 4.41 12.82 23.25
N LEU A 962 3.18 13.29 23.04
CA LEU A 962 2.53 13.40 21.73
C LEU A 962 2.79 14.72 21.00
N LEU A 963 3.25 15.76 21.72
CA LEU A 963 3.43 17.09 21.15
C LEU A 963 4.40 17.13 19.96
N PRO A 964 5.56 16.46 19.98
CA PRO A 964 6.45 16.40 18.81
C PRO A 964 5.78 15.83 17.56
N MET A 965 4.91 14.84 17.74
CA MET A 965 4.13 14.23 16.66
C MET A 965 3.17 15.23 16.00
N LEU A 966 2.53 16.06 16.82
CA LEU A 966 1.60 17.10 16.35
C LEU A 966 2.31 18.15 15.47
N PHE A 967 3.53 18.53 15.83
CA PHE A 967 4.31 19.56 15.12
C PHE A 967 5.28 18.98 14.08
N SER A 968 5.40 17.67 13.97
CA SER A 968 6.23 17.03 12.97
C SER A 968 5.79 17.38 11.55
N LYS A 969 6.74 17.67 10.67
CA LYS A 969 6.51 17.98 9.25
C LYS A 969 7.07 16.92 8.29
N GLY A 970 7.56 15.81 8.82
CA GLY A 970 8.15 14.76 8.02
C GLY A 970 7.12 13.77 7.47
N VAL A 971 7.57 12.95 6.53
CA VAL A 971 6.80 11.85 5.94
C VAL A 971 6.24 10.94 7.05
N GLY A 972 4.96 10.58 6.93
CA GLY A 972 4.27 9.72 7.89
C GLY A 972 3.63 10.44 9.06
N SER A 973 3.97 11.72 9.28
CA SER A 973 3.36 12.52 10.34
C SER A 973 1.86 12.79 10.08
N GLU A 974 1.44 12.80 8.83
CA GLU A 974 0.06 13.09 8.42
C GLU A 974 -0.93 12.07 8.99
N VAL A 975 -0.55 10.80 9.03
CA VAL A 975 -1.38 9.71 9.57
C VAL A 975 -1.49 9.78 11.08
N GLN A 976 -0.44 10.25 11.75
CA GLN A 976 -0.34 10.28 13.20
C GLN A 976 -0.94 11.54 13.83
N LYS A 977 -0.94 12.67 13.11
CA LYS A 977 -1.46 13.96 13.60
C LYS A 977 -2.92 13.93 14.06
N PRO A 978 -3.88 13.39 13.30
CA PRO A 978 -5.27 13.35 13.74
C PRO A 978 -5.45 12.58 15.05
N LEU A 979 -4.71 11.49 15.22
CA LEU A 979 -4.70 10.72 16.45
C LEU A 979 -4.12 11.53 17.61
N ALA A 980 -2.97 12.18 17.43
CA ALA A 980 -2.34 13.03 18.44
C ALA A 980 -3.24 14.21 18.85
N VAL A 981 -3.89 14.86 17.89
CA VAL A 981 -4.85 15.95 18.13
C VAL A 981 -5.99 15.52 19.04
N VAL A 982 -6.63 14.39 18.73
CA VAL A 982 -7.73 13.84 19.51
C VAL A 982 -7.28 13.50 20.92
N VAL A 983 -6.15 12.82 21.07
CA VAL A 983 -5.66 12.37 22.40
C VAL A 983 -5.25 13.58 23.25
N ILE A 984 -4.50 14.52 22.72
CA ILE A 984 -4.06 15.73 23.47
C ILE A 984 -5.26 16.55 23.93
N GLY A 985 -6.19 16.87 23.03
CA GLY A 985 -7.39 17.63 23.36
C GLY A 985 -8.28 16.93 24.37
N GLY A 986 -8.47 15.64 24.20
CA GLY A 986 -9.26 14.80 25.09
C GLY A 986 -8.62 14.62 26.48
N ILE A 987 -7.31 14.46 26.57
CA ILE A 987 -6.60 14.43 27.86
C ILE A 987 -6.75 15.75 28.61
N PHE A 988 -6.64 16.86 27.91
CA PHE A 988 -6.80 18.17 28.52
C PHE A 988 -8.18 18.35 29.17
N THR A 989 -9.26 18.13 28.44
CA THR A 989 -10.62 18.24 28.97
C THR A 989 -10.93 17.16 29.99
N SER A 990 -10.53 15.92 29.75
CA SER A 990 -10.71 14.82 30.69
C SER A 990 -10.04 15.11 32.03
N THR A 991 -8.81 15.61 32.03
CA THR A 991 -8.09 15.95 33.26
C THR A 991 -8.74 17.11 34.00
N ALA A 992 -9.08 18.19 33.30
CA ALA A 992 -9.74 19.35 33.89
C ALA A 992 -11.10 18.97 34.52
N LEU A 993 -11.91 18.22 33.80
CA LEU A 993 -13.24 17.80 34.26
C LEU A 993 -13.17 16.68 35.34
N THR A 994 -12.18 15.79 35.26
CA THR A 994 -11.93 14.81 36.33
C THR A 994 -11.56 15.47 37.63
N LEU A 995 -10.74 16.50 37.60
CA LEU A 995 -10.33 17.23 38.80
C LEU A 995 -11.43 18.13 39.36
N LEU A 996 -12.30 18.66 38.52
CA LEU A 996 -13.31 19.65 38.90
C LEU A 996 -14.72 19.06 39.05
N ILE A 997 -15.16 18.26 38.09
CA ILE A 997 -16.55 17.77 38.00
C ILE A 997 -16.73 16.42 38.68
N LEU A 998 -15.78 15.51 38.51
CA LEU A 998 -15.91 14.17 39.07
C LEU A 998 -16.04 14.15 40.61
N PRO A 999 -15.29 14.97 41.36
CA PRO A 999 -15.50 15.15 42.81
C PRO A 999 -16.91 15.60 43.17
N LEU A 1000 -17.47 16.56 42.39
CA LEU A 1000 -18.85 17.05 42.58
C LEU A 1000 -19.91 15.96 42.37
N VAL A 1001 -19.70 15.14 41.33
CA VAL A 1001 -20.59 14.01 41.02
C VAL A 1001 -20.50 12.94 42.12
N TYR A 1002 -19.31 12.64 42.56
CA TYR A 1002 -19.08 11.62 43.58
C TYR A 1002 -19.67 12.05 44.96
N GLU A 1003 -19.51 13.31 45.35
CA GLU A 1003 -20.13 13.82 46.57
C GLU A 1003 -21.67 13.72 46.54
N ARG A 1004 -22.29 13.94 45.37
CA ARG A 1004 -23.76 13.90 45.23
C ARG A 1004 -24.30 12.46 45.07
N PHE A 1005 -23.65 11.63 44.30
CA PHE A 1005 -24.16 10.32 43.89
C PHE A 1005 -23.32 9.13 44.40
N GLY A 1006 -22.19 9.40 45.03
CA GLY A 1006 -21.31 8.37 45.54
C GLY A 1006 -21.94 7.54 46.68
N ARG A 1007 -21.31 6.42 46.94
CA ARG A 1007 -21.75 5.49 47.98
C ARG A 1007 -21.40 6.08 49.34
N LYS A 1008 -22.41 6.22 50.19
CA LYS A 1008 -22.21 6.53 51.62
C LYS A 1008 -21.97 5.19 52.34
N TYR A 1009 -20.84 5.05 53.00
CA TYR A 1009 -20.52 3.89 53.83
C TYR A 1009 -20.97 4.13 55.27
#